data_ac1a04d3bc3c86841723504f0dd453fe
#
_entry.id   ac1a04d3bc3c86841723504f0dd453fe
#
_cell.length_a   1.000
_cell.length_b   1.000
_cell.length_c   1.000
_cell.angle_alpha   90.00
_cell.angle_beta   90.00
_cell.angle_gamma   90.00
#
_symmetry.space_group_name_H-M   'P 1'
#
loop_
_entity.id
_entity.type
_entity.pdbx_description
1 polymer ?
#
loop_
_entity_poly.entity_id
_entity_poly.type
_entity_poly.pdbx_seq_one_letter_code
_entity_poly.pdbx_strand_id
1 'polypeptide(L)'
;FSYDENAIYYLMNKYNLNIEVANIYLKNMYYIENKTYKAEKLNNLSKLKQELEDNNLLIKDNLFLDYIKNKKLVFYNYNSYTKLEKHLIESLKHHTNIEIINKEYKDYTHQVYEFNTIFEEIEYVAKEITKLIEKNISIENIKLTNVSTDYYDIMTRIFSMYNLNLNLKNSKLISTKIAQEFLSLEGTIEDKITILSDKYKNNDILNLITKIVNKYISFENKKIVKEMITYDFKNTYLPKEKYQNTIEIVEYLNDYISDDTYVFMMSFNQNDIPKIHKDEEFITDNLKEGLLLDKVLEQNKTEKQNTINNIKNIKNLIITYKNTSPSGPYYPSNLILDLNLEVIKKELNYQESYSTISDKINLSKYIDNYLKTGEINPNLKLLYNSYNDIEYNTYNNKYHKIDQNLLKKYLNNSFNLSYSSMDSYYKCPFRYYLSHILKLDIYEERFEAYIGSLFHYVLEKSLKENKEIDYLIKEFITNNEKKLSTKEEFFIKKLSKELYFIHQTIKEHLENSNLKQMLFEERVTVEKTYQDVKVTFKGFIDKIMYEEKNNNTIVAIIDYKTGSADINLGYVPYGLSMQLPVYLYLAKNTNKLTNIKFAGFYLQKILSGPYNIDPKKTIESQKREKLLLSGYSNNDENILYEFDKTYKLSKYIKSMKLKNDGDFNSYAKTIDNEEIEKLIEITDQNIDNAIENIINCNFDIKPKNTEKEVLGCKFCKYSDICFKEPKDEILIKEDKDLSYLRSDIDA
;
A
#
# COMPACT_ATOMS: atom_id res chain seq x y z
N PHE A 1 10.29 29.11 24.51
CA PHE A 1 10.06 28.01 25.47
C PHE A 1 10.53 26.69 24.89
N SER A 2 10.78 25.72 25.76
CA SER A 2 10.95 24.30 25.40
C SER A 2 9.97 23.46 26.20
N TYR A 3 9.86 22.19 25.87
CA TYR A 3 9.06 21.22 26.60
C TYR A 3 9.83 19.90 26.71
N ASP A 4 9.49 19.15 27.75
CA ASP A 4 10.08 17.85 28.03
C ASP A 4 9.01 16.74 28.06
N GLU A 5 9.38 15.59 28.54
CA GLU A 5 8.54 14.42 28.67
C GLU A 5 7.32 14.64 29.57
N ASN A 6 7.39 15.58 30.54
CA ASN A 6 6.28 15.92 31.42
C ASN A 6 5.11 16.54 30.66
N ALA A 7 5.38 17.44 29.72
CA ALA A 7 4.35 18.05 28.87
C ALA A 7 3.65 17.01 28.00
N ILE A 8 4.43 16.10 27.39
CA ILE A 8 3.91 15.01 26.56
C ILE A 8 3.03 14.09 27.41
N TYR A 9 3.54 13.64 28.55
CA TYR A 9 2.80 12.76 29.49
C TYR A 9 1.50 13.41 29.96
N TYR A 10 1.53 14.69 30.33
CA TYR A 10 0.36 15.43 30.75
C TYR A 10 -0.74 15.42 29.68
N LEU A 11 -0.40 15.73 28.44
CA LEU A 11 -1.35 15.73 27.33
C LEU A 11 -1.93 14.33 27.07
N MET A 12 -1.08 13.33 27.07
CA MET A 12 -1.51 11.94 26.86
C MET A 12 -2.44 11.46 27.97
N ASN A 13 -2.10 11.76 29.23
CA ASN A 13 -2.85 11.28 30.40
C ASN A 13 -4.18 12.02 30.59
N LYS A 14 -4.17 13.35 30.48
CA LYS A 14 -5.37 14.19 30.72
C LYS A 14 -6.37 14.11 29.56
N TYR A 15 -5.90 14.12 28.32
CA TYR A 15 -6.75 14.19 27.14
C TYR A 15 -6.85 12.86 26.40
N ASN A 16 -6.26 11.79 26.92
CA ASN A 16 -6.20 10.45 26.30
C ASN A 16 -5.71 10.51 24.85
N LEU A 17 -4.67 11.33 24.61
CA LEU A 17 -4.04 11.48 23.29
C LEU A 17 -2.98 10.41 23.11
N ASN A 18 -2.75 10.00 21.85
CA ASN A 18 -1.54 9.26 21.52
C ASN A 18 -0.34 10.22 21.44
N ILE A 19 0.86 9.68 21.53
CA ILE A 19 2.11 10.46 21.57
C ILE A 19 2.34 11.29 20.30
N GLU A 20 1.92 10.80 19.12
CA GLU A 20 2.07 11.52 17.87
C GLU A 20 1.24 12.81 17.85
N VAL A 21 -0.02 12.73 18.30
CA VAL A 21 -0.91 13.89 18.42
C VAL A 21 -0.41 14.87 19.48
N ALA A 22 0.05 14.37 20.63
CA ALA A 22 0.62 15.22 21.67
C ALA A 22 1.83 16.02 21.16
N ASN A 23 2.74 15.36 20.44
CA ASN A 23 3.88 16.01 19.81
C ASN A 23 3.47 17.01 18.71
N ILE A 24 2.45 16.70 17.91
CA ILE A 24 1.93 17.64 16.89
C ILE A 24 1.42 18.91 17.57
N TYR A 25 0.67 18.80 18.67
CA TYR A 25 0.17 19.96 19.39
C TYR A 25 1.32 20.80 19.96
N LEU A 26 2.26 20.18 20.67
CA LEU A 26 3.40 20.86 21.27
C LEU A 26 4.26 21.58 20.22
N LYS A 27 4.56 20.93 19.10
CA LYS A 27 5.33 21.56 18.00
C LYS A 27 4.60 22.76 17.39
N ASN A 28 3.27 22.70 17.28
CA ASN A 28 2.52 23.81 16.69
C ASN A 28 2.30 24.98 17.67
N MET A 29 2.50 24.78 18.97
CA MET A 29 2.42 25.87 19.98
C MET A 29 3.50 26.94 19.83
N TYR A 30 4.62 26.66 19.16
CA TYR A 30 5.64 27.65 18.84
C TYR A 30 5.10 28.80 17.99
N TYR A 31 4.09 28.53 17.17
CA TYR A 31 3.50 29.49 16.24
C TYR A 31 2.25 30.19 16.79
N ILE A 32 1.84 29.84 18.01
CA ILE A 32 0.60 30.33 18.63
C ILE A 32 0.96 31.26 19.81
N GLU A 33 0.38 32.44 19.82
CA GLU A 33 0.39 33.34 20.97
C GLU A 33 -0.81 33.07 21.89
N ASN A 34 -0.69 33.47 23.16
CA ASN A 34 -1.80 33.37 24.12
C ASN A 34 -2.82 34.49 23.88
N LYS A 35 -3.66 34.30 22.84
CA LYS A 35 -4.73 35.23 22.44
C LYS A 35 -5.91 34.46 21.87
N THR A 36 -7.04 35.13 21.72
CA THR A 36 -8.22 34.54 21.08
C THR A 36 -8.08 34.57 19.55
N TYR A 37 -8.27 33.44 18.92
CA TYR A 37 -8.26 33.28 17.48
C TYR A 37 -9.70 33.07 16.95
N LYS A 38 -9.97 33.54 15.72
CA LYS A 38 -11.26 33.30 15.05
C LYS A 38 -11.48 31.83 14.73
N ALA A 39 -10.44 31.13 14.34
CA ALA A 39 -10.49 29.69 14.05
C ALA A 39 -10.50 28.89 15.35
N GLU A 40 -11.48 28.06 15.54
CA GLU A 40 -11.65 27.23 16.74
C GLU A 40 -10.43 26.36 17.02
N LYS A 41 -9.83 25.78 15.99
CA LYS A 41 -8.62 24.95 16.09
C LYS A 41 -7.44 25.70 16.70
N LEU A 42 -7.18 26.93 16.26
CA LEU A 42 -6.10 27.77 16.78
C LEU A 42 -6.43 28.26 18.19
N ASN A 43 -7.70 28.56 18.45
CA ASN A 43 -8.15 28.99 19.77
C ASN A 43 -8.02 27.87 20.81
N ASN A 44 -8.33 26.65 20.45
CA ASN A 44 -8.16 25.49 21.30
C ASN A 44 -6.66 25.23 21.58
N LEU A 45 -5.80 25.39 20.57
CA LEU A 45 -4.34 25.27 20.76
C LEU A 45 -3.77 26.39 21.67
N SER A 46 -4.28 27.62 21.55
CA SER A 46 -3.90 28.75 22.41
C SER A 46 -4.30 28.48 23.87
N LYS A 47 -5.52 28.00 24.12
CA LYS A 47 -5.99 27.61 25.47
C LYS A 47 -5.13 26.50 26.07
N LEU A 48 -4.81 25.49 25.23
CA LEU A 48 -3.97 24.37 25.66
C LEU A 48 -2.54 24.84 26.00
N LYS A 49 -1.99 25.76 25.23
CA LYS A 49 -0.68 26.37 25.51
C LYS A 49 -0.70 27.12 26.84
N GLN A 50 -1.74 27.94 27.08
CA GLN A 50 -1.90 28.65 28.36
C GLN A 50 -1.98 27.66 29.52
N GLU A 51 -2.75 26.59 29.39
CA GLU A 51 -2.86 25.55 30.40
C GLU A 51 -1.52 24.88 30.72
N LEU A 52 -0.70 24.59 29.71
CA LEU A 52 0.64 24.03 29.94
C LEU A 52 1.57 25.02 30.63
N GLU A 53 1.47 26.33 30.29
CA GLU A 53 2.22 27.39 30.96
C GLU A 53 1.80 27.50 32.43
N ASP A 54 0.50 27.53 32.75
CA ASP A 54 -0.05 27.62 34.10
C ASP A 54 0.35 26.43 34.98
N ASN A 55 0.56 25.26 34.37
CA ASN A 55 1.05 24.06 35.08
C ASN A 55 2.59 23.95 35.08
N ASN A 56 3.32 24.95 34.64
CA ASN A 56 4.79 24.96 34.51
C ASN A 56 5.36 23.80 33.69
N LEU A 57 4.63 23.37 32.66
CA LEU A 57 5.03 22.29 31.73
C LEU A 57 5.76 22.83 30.49
N LEU A 58 5.72 24.15 30.26
CA LEU A 58 6.53 24.82 29.24
C LEU A 58 7.69 25.55 29.92
N ILE A 59 8.90 25.13 29.61
CA ILE A 59 10.12 25.62 30.23
C ILE A 59 10.51 26.94 29.56
N LYS A 60 10.52 28.04 30.31
CA LYS A 60 11.03 29.35 29.86
C LYS A 60 12.42 29.52 30.43
N ASP A 61 13.42 29.40 29.58
CA ASP A 61 14.84 29.54 29.95
C ASP A 61 15.45 30.78 29.28
N ASN A 62 15.94 31.69 30.09
CA ASN A 62 16.62 32.91 29.65
C ASN A 62 18.14 32.78 29.68
N LEU A 63 18.71 31.63 30.08
CA LEU A 63 20.17 31.45 30.18
C LEU A 63 20.88 31.73 28.85
N PHE A 64 20.24 31.34 27.73
CA PHE A 64 20.79 31.66 26.40
C PHE A 64 20.89 33.17 26.14
N LEU A 65 19.86 33.95 26.50
CA LEU A 65 19.84 35.40 26.32
C LEU A 65 20.91 36.06 27.19
N ASP A 66 21.10 35.62 28.41
CA ASP A 66 22.16 36.11 29.29
C ASP A 66 23.55 35.74 28.77
N TYR A 67 23.71 34.55 28.22
CA TYR A 67 24.97 34.09 27.63
C TYR A 67 25.39 34.92 26.42
N ILE A 68 24.45 35.40 25.59
CA ILE A 68 24.75 36.12 24.34
C ILE A 68 24.92 37.65 24.55
N LYS A 69 24.51 38.20 25.70
CA LYS A 69 24.48 39.67 25.96
C LYS A 69 25.74 40.43 25.55
N ASN A 70 26.92 39.83 25.72
CA ASN A 70 28.22 40.46 25.42
C ASN A 70 28.94 39.75 24.26
N LYS A 71 28.21 39.07 23.40
CA LYS A 71 28.76 38.32 22.28
C LYS A 71 28.25 38.88 20.96
N LYS A 72 28.95 38.59 19.88
CA LYS A 72 28.49 38.86 18.53
C LYS A 72 27.98 37.57 17.94
N LEU A 73 26.76 37.54 17.45
CA LEU A 73 26.19 36.42 16.70
C LEU A 73 26.41 36.62 15.22
N VAL A 74 27.05 35.67 14.57
CA VAL A 74 27.29 35.71 13.12
C VAL A 74 26.48 34.59 12.46
N PHE A 75 25.53 34.96 11.62
CA PHE A 75 24.81 34.05 10.74
C PHE A 75 25.59 33.98 9.42
N TYR A 76 26.30 32.86 9.22
CA TYR A 76 27.23 32.73 8.09
C TYR A 76 26.68 31.72 7.07
N ASN A 77 26.65 32.11 5.80
CA ASN A 77 26.22 31.25 4.67
C ASN A 77 24.79 30.69 4.78
N TYR A 78 23.88 31.39 5.44
CA TYR A 78 22.49 30.96 5.52
C TYR A 78 21.75 31.37 4.22
N ASN A 79 21.10 30.41 3.57
CA ASN A 79 20.53 30.63 2.23
C ASN A 79 19.23 31.45 2.26
N SER A 80 18.38 31.16 3.25
CA SER A 80 17.08 31.83 3.40
C SER A 80 16.58 31.66 4.84
N TYR A 81 15.65 32.52 5.21
CA TYR A 81 15.04 32.51 6.54
C TYR A 81 13.53 32.38 6.43
N THR A 82 12.94 31.49 7.22
CA THR A 82 11.50 31.42 7.44
C THR A 82 10.96 32.63 8.17
N LYS A 83 9.66 32.86 8.19
CA LYS A 83 9.02 33.94 8.95
C LYS A 83 9.38 33.88 10.43
N LEU A 84 9.40 32.68 11.03
CA LEU A 84 9.78 32.50 12.43
C LEU A 84 11.24 32.88 12.67
N GLU A 85 12.15 32.39 11.83
CA GLU A 85 13.60 32.71 11.97
C GLU A 85 13.86 34.20 11.83
N LYS A 86 13.23 34.89 10.87
CA LYS A 86 13.32 36.37 10.74
C LYS A 86 12.85 37.05 12.01
N HIS A 87 11.73 36.65 12.57
CA HIS A 87 11.20 37.18 13.81
C HIS A 87 12.15 36.94 14.99
N LEU A 88 12.75 35.76 15.09
CA LEU A 88 13.74 35.42 16.12
C LEU A 88 15.00 36.25 15.98
N ILE A 89 15.52 36.43 14.76
CA ILE A 89 16.70 37.28 14.49
C ILE A 89 16.42 38.74 14.90
N GLU A 90 15.24 39.27 14.55
CA GLU A 90 14.86 40.63 14.95
C GLU A 90 14.76 40.76 16.50
N SER A 91 14.20 39.78 17.17
CA SER A 91 14.15 39.74 18.64
C SER A 91 15.53 39.65 19.27
N LEU A 92 16.44 38.86 18.72
CA LEU A 92 17.81 38.72 19.21
C LEU A 92 18.64 39.98 19.02
N LYS A 93 18.37 40.85 18.02
CA LYS A 93 19.02 42.16 17.84
C LYS A 93 18.87 43.09 19.05
N HIS A 94 17.82 42.91 19.84
CA HIS A 94 17.64 43.68 21.08
C HIS A 94 18.56 43.23 22.22
N HIS A 95 19.15 42.03 22.11
CA HIS A 95 19.99 41.46 23.17
C HIS A 95 21.47 41.40 22.83
N THR A 96 21.81 41.36 21.53
CA THR A 96 23.20 41.22 21.09
C THR A 96 23.43 41.82 19.69
N ASN A 97 24.71 42.04 19.34
CA ASN A 97 25.08 42.47 18.00
C ASN A 97 24.99 41.27 17.02
N ILE A 98 24.24 41.45 15.94
CA ILE A 98 24.04 40.41 14.90
C ILE A 98 24.69 40.87 13.59
N GLU A 99 25.50 39.99 13.03
CA GLU A 99 26.04 40.11 11.69
C GLU A 99 25.52 39.01 10.81
N ILE A 100 25.06 39.34 9.62
CA ILE A 100 24.60 38.36 8.62
C ILE A 100 25.59 38.44 7.45
N ILE A 101 26.33 37.36 7.24
CA ILE A 101 27.27 37.22 6.14
C ILE A 101 26.63 36.31 5.11
N ASN A 102 26.20 36.92 4.00
CA ASN A 102 25.56 36.15 2.92
C ASN A 102 26.58 35.23 2.24
N LYS A 103 26.07 34.08 1.78
CA LYS A 103 26.86 33.16 0.98
C LYS A 103 27.15 33.75 -0.39
N GLU A 104 28.44 33.79 -0.76
CA GLU A 104 28.81 34.04 -2.14
C GLU A 104 28.51 32.78 -2.97
N TYR A 105 27.63 32.92 -3.95
CA TYR A 105 27.30 31.83 -4.86
C TYR A 105 28.25 31.87 -6.07
N LYS A 106 28.90 30.76 -6.29
CA LYS A 106 29.56 30.46 -7.56
C LYS A 106 28.51 30.01 -8.55
N ASP A 107 28.71 30.17 -9.83
CA ASP A 107 27.76 29.81 -10.89
C ASP A 107 28.40 28.76 -11.81
N TYR A 108 28.52 27.54 -11.31
CA TYR A 108 29.02 26.43 -12.11
C TYR A 108 27.93 25.87 -13.01
N THR A 109 28.29 25.56 -14.26
CA THR A 109 27.39 24.86 -15.20
C THR A 109 27.58 23.38 -15.12
N HIS A 110 26.48 22.61 -15.23
CA HIS A 110 26.47 21.17 -15.09
C HIS A 110 25.75 20.51 -16.26
N GLN A 111 26.07 19.25 -16.50
CA GLN A 111 25.36 18.37 -17.44
C GLN A 111 24.52 17.36 -16.65
N VAL A 112 23.42 16.92 -17.25
CA VAL A 112 22.54 15.90 -16.69
C VAL A 112 22.60 14.67 -17.55
N TYR A 113 22.82 13.52 -16.96
CA TYR A 113 22.86 12.25 -17.67
C TYR A 113 21.56 11.48 -17.48
N GLU A 114 20.94 11.14 -18.63
CA GLU A 114 19.69 10.38 -18.70
C GLU A 114 19.98 8.89 -18.87
N PHE A 115 19.26 8.07 -18.08
CA PHE A 115 19.28 6.60 -18.15
C PHE A 115 17.88 6.03 -18.33
N ASN A 116 17.77 4.91 -19.06
CA ASN A 116 16.48 4.26 -19.24
C ASN A 116 15.98 3.64 -17.93
N THR A 117 16.87 3.08 -17.14
CA THR A 117 16.51 2.35 -15.90
C THR A 117 17.33 2.81 -14.70
N ILE A 118 16.76 2.59 -13.50
CA ILE A 118 17.47 2.78 -12.22
C ILE A 118 18.76 1.95 -12.14
N PHE A 119 18.79 0.77 -12.75
CA PHE A 119 19.96 -0.10 -12.74
C PHE A 119 21.11 0.51 -13.54
N GLU A 120 20.83 1.05 -14.73
CA GLU A 120 21.82 1.73 -15.58
C GLU A 120 22.37 2.99 -14.91
N GLU A 121 21.51 3.78 -14.26
CA GLU A 121 21.91 4.97 -13.52
C GLU A 121 22.89 4.62 -12.39
N ILE A 122 22.54 3.64 -11.55
CA ILE A 122 23.39 3.22 -10.43
C ILE A 122 24.70 2.63 -10.91
N GLU A 123 24.68 1.82 -11.97
CA GLU A 123 25.89 1.20 -12.53
C GLU A 123 26.82 2.25 -13.14
N TYR A 124 26.28 3.24 -13.84
CA TYR A 124 27.06 4.36 -14.32
C TYR A 124 27.76 5.12 -13.18
N VAL A 125 27.04 5.42 -12.11
CA VAL A 125 27.61 6.10 -10.95
C VAL A 125 28.70 5.26 -10.31
N ALA A 126 28.52 3.95 -10.16
CA ALA A 126 29.55 3.06 -9.63
C ALA A 126 30.81 3.04 -10.51
N LYS A 127 30.65 3.01 -11.83
CA LYS A 127 31.78 3.10 -12.78
C LYS A 127 32.52 4.43 -12.65
N GLU A 128 31.84 5.55 -12.64
CA GLU A 128 32.47 6.88 -12.56
C GLU A 128 33.19 7.06 -11.19
N ILE A 129 32.62 6.55 -10.10
CA ILE A 129 33.28 6.52 -8.79
C ILE A 129 34.56 5.69 -8.84
N THR A 130 34.52 4.49 -9.43
CA THR A 130 35.69 3.64 -9.57
C THR A 130 36.78 4.33 -10.39
N LYS A 131 36.43 4.99 -11.48
CA LYS A 131 37.38 5.80 -12.28
C LYS A 131 38.03 6.92 -11.47
N LEU A 132 37.27 7.59 -10.58
CA LEU A 132 37.83 8.64 -9.74
C LEU A 132 38.83 8.06 -8.74
N ILE A 133 38.53 6.92 -8.13
CA ILE A 133 39.42 6.22 -7.20
C ILE A 133 40.71 5.77 -7.92
N GLU A 134 40.62 5.24 -9.14
CA GLU A 134 41.79 4.89 -9.97
C GLU A 134 42.65 6.10 -10.32
N LYS A 135 42.05 7.29 -10.41
CA LYS A 135 42.78 8.58 -10.55
C LYS A 135 43.32 9.12 -9.23
N ASN A 136 43.37 8.30 -8.18
CA ASN A 136 43.83 8.64 -6.83
C ASN A 136 42.99 9.71 -6.12
N ILE A 137 41.73 9.89 -6.47
CA ILE A 137 40.81 10.69 -5.68
C ILE A 137 40.42 9.91 -4.43
N SER A 138 40.62 10.52 -3.26
CA SER A 138 40.23 9.89 -1.99
C SER A 138 38.73 9.61 -1.95
N ILE A 139 38.36 8.43 -1.48
CA ILE A 139 36.95 8.02 -1.33
C ILE A 139 36.16 8.97 -0.41
N GLU A 140 36.85 9.61 0.55
CA GLU A 140 36.28 10.61 1.45
C GLU A 140 35.83 11.88 0.73
N ASN A 141 36.44 12.18 -0.43
CA ASN A 141 36.08 13.30 -1.29
C ASN A 141 35.03 12.93 -2.36
N ILE A 142 34.42 11.75 -2.25
CA ILE A 142 33.35 11.31 -3.15
C ILE A 142 32.07 11.16 -2.33
N LYS A 143 31.03 11.87 -2.73
CA LYS A 143 29.73 11.91 -2.02
C LYS A 143 28.59 11.61 -2.96
N LEU A 144 27.54 10.98 -2.40
CA LEU A 144 26.26 10.81 -3.07
C LEU A 144 25.25 11.75 -2.43
N THR A 145 24.29 12.25 -3.20
CA THR A 145 23.19 13.05 -2.68
C THR A 145 21.89 12.78 -3.45
N ASN A 146 20.77 13.17 -2.85
CA ASN A 146 19.42 12.97 -3.39
C ASN A 146 19.11 11.49 -3.70
N VAL A 147 19.60 10.57 -2.86
CA VAL A 147 19.37 9.14 -3.00
C VAL A 147 18.10 8.75 -2.25
N SER A 148 17.06 8.41 -2.99
CA SER A 148 15.80 7.95 -2.40
C SER A 148 15.89 6.50 -1.90
N THR A 149 14.96 6.08 -1.03
CA THR A 149 15.02 4.77 -0.35
C THR A 149 14.89 3.58 -1.29
N ASP A 150 14.25 3.75 -2.44
CA ASP A 150 14.12 2.72 -3.48
C ASP A 150 15.44 2.38 -4.18
N TYR A 151 16.46 3.23 -4.05
CA TYR A 151 17.81 2.94 -4.54
C TYR A 151 18.60 2.00 -3.62
N TYR A 152 18.34 1.97 -2.32
CA TYR A 152 19.25 1.39 -1.34
C TYR A 152 19.58 -0.09 -1.58
N ASP A 153 18.59 -0.92 -1.85
CA ASP A 153 18.83 -2.36 -2.07
C ASP A 153 19.55 -2.62 -3.40
N ILE A 154 19.15 -1.92 -4.45
CA ILE A 154 19.78 -2.04 -5.78
C ILE A 154 21.21 -1.52 -5.73
N MET A 155 21.41 -0.35 -5.12
CA MET A 155 22.71 0.29 -4.98
C MET A 155 23.68 -0.56 -4.14
N THR A 156 23.22 -1.11 -3.02
CA THR A 156 24.05 -2.01 -2.20
C THR A 156 24.57 -3.19 -3.02
N ARG A 157 23.70 -3.79 -3.83
CA ARG A 157 24.06 -4.92 -4.68
C ARG A 157 25.02 -4.52 -5.80
N ILE A 158 24.74 -3.43 -6.53
CA ILE A 158 25.59 -3.00 -7.66
C ILE A 158 26.94 -2.52 -7.16
N PHE A 159 26.98 -1.67 -6.12
CA PHE A 159 28.22 -1.15 -5.57
C PHE A 159 29.12 -2.26 -5.01
N SER A 160 28.54 -3.31 -4.42
CA SER A 160 29.32 -4.47 -3.99
C SER A 160 30.04 -5.19 -5.14
N MET A 161 29.48 -5.18 -6.35
CA MET A 161 30.12 -5.74 -7.55
C MET A 161 31.36 -4.94 -7.98
N TYR A 162 31.40 -3.65 -7.61
CA TYR A 162 32.51 -2.74 -7.87
C TYR A 162 33.45 -2.59 -6.66
N ASN A 163 33.29 -3.41 -5.62
CA ASN A 163 34.02 -3.31 -4.33
C ASN A 163 33.89 -1.92 -3.66
N LEU A 164 32.77 -1.23 -3.89
CA LEU A 164 32.46 0.04 -3.29
C LEU A 164 31.61 -0.15 -2.03
N ASN A 165 32.07 0.36 -0.90
CA ASN A 165 31.36 0.30 0.36
C ASN A 165 30.48 1.53 0.55
N LEU A 166 29.22 1.33 0.92
CA LEU A 166 28.26 2.38 1.20
C LEU A 166 27.93 2.46 2.68
N ASN A 167 27.88 3.65 3.22
CA ASN A 167 27.39 3.88 4.57
C ASN A 167 25.91 4.27 4.54
N LEU A 168 25.03 3.27 4.23
CA LEU A 168 23.60 3.47 3.99
C LEU A 168 22.72 3.48 5.23
N LYS A 169 23.12 2.83 6.33
CA LYS A 169 22.19 2.51 7.41
C LYS A 169 22.37 3.38 8.64
N ASN A 170 21.39 4.26 8.86
CA ASN A 170 21.03 4.69 10.19
C ASN A 170 20.04 3.66 10.76
N SER A 171 20.54 2.64 11.45
CA SER A 171 19.67 1.68 12.15
C SER A 171 18.96 2.41 13.28
N LYS A 172 17.65 2.24 13.39
CA LYS A 172 16.87 2.78 14.51
C LYS A 172 17.02 1.87 15.71
N LEU A 173 17.03 2.47 16.90
CA LEU A 173 17.17 1.74 18.17
C LEU A 173 16.12 0.63 18.31
N ILE A 174 14.87 0.90 17.87
CA ILE A 174 13.76 -0.06 17.91
C ILE A 174 14.06 -1.38 17.16
N SER A 175 14.91 -1.37 16.14
CA SER A 175 15.26 -2.56 15.37
C SER A 175 16.28 -3.48 16.05
N THR A 176 16.87 -3.03 17.15
CA THR A 176 17.86 -3.84 17.88
C THR A 176 17.21 -4.91 18.74
N LYS A 177 17.88 -6.05 18.86
CA LYS A 177 17.43 -7.16 19.71
C LYS A 177 17.21 -6.72 21.15
N ILE A 178 18.11 -5.89 21.69
CA ILE A 178 18.06 -5.42 23.09
C ILE A 178 16.81 -4.54 23.31
N ALA A 179 16.49 -3.64 22.36
CA ALA A 179 15.29 -2.80 22.47
C ALA A 179 14.00 -3.64 22.39
N GLN A 180 13.95 -4.65 21.52
CA GLN A 180 12.82 -5.56 21.42
C GLN A 180 12.65 -6.40 22.71
N GLU A 181 13.74 -6.90 23.28
CA GLU A 181 13.70 -7.60 24.54
C GLU A 181 13.23 -6.69 25.66
N PHE A 182 13.74 -5.45 25.77
CA PHE A 182 13.26 -4.47 26.75
C PHE A 182 11.75 -4.24 26.68
N LEU A 183 11.21 -4.08 25.47
CA LEU A 183 9.78 -3.84 25.26
C LEU A 183 8.90 -5.07 25.58
N SER A 184 9.46 -6.28 25.47
CA SER A 184 8.76 -7.54 25.73
C SER A 184 8.78 -7.97 27.20
N LEU A 185 9.78 -7.53 27.99
CA LEU A 185 9.88 -7.85 29.42
C LEU A 185 8.73 -7.21 30.20
N GLU A 186 8.25 -7.90 31.22
CA GLU A 186 7.32 -7.39 32.22
C GLU A 186 8.10 -6.85 33.45
N GLY A 187 7.48 -5.98 34.24
CA GLY A 187 8.09 -5.38 35.43
C GLY A 187 8.31 -3.87 35.33
N THR A 188 9.02 -3.31 36.32
CA THR A 188 9.41 -1.89 36.33
C THR A 188 10.53 -1.62 35.34
N ILE A 189 10.81 -0.34 35.08
CA ILE A 189 11.94 0.04 34.19
C ILE A 189 13.25 -0.47 34.78
N GLU A 190 13.42 -0.32 36.11
CA GLU A 190 14.60 -0.75 36.83
C GLU A 190 14.81 -2.28 36.77
N ASP A 191 13.74 -3.06 36.96
CA ASP A 191 13.80 -4.53 36.83
C ASP A 191 14.29 -4.93 35.43
N LYS A 192 13.74 -4.32 34.39
CA LYS A 192 14.11 -4.61 33.00
C LYS A 192 15.56 -4.25 32.70
N ILE A 193 16.01 -3.09 33.19
CA ILE A 193 17.42 -2.69 33.06
C ILE A 193 18.33 -3.67 33.75
N THR A 194 17.99 -4.10 34.97
CA THR A 194 18.78 -5.06 35.75
C THR A 194 18.92 -6.39 35.01
N ILE A 195 17.81 -6.97 34.52
CA ILE A 195 17.79 -8.22 33.75
C ILE A 195 18.68 -8.11 32.50
N LEU A 196 18.56 -6.99 31.76
CA LEU A 196 19.32 -6.79 30.55
C LEU A 196 20.80 -6.50 30.80
N SER A 197 21.12 -5.82 31.92
CA SER A 197 22.52 -5.54 32.30
C SER A 197 23.29 -6.80 32.67
N ASP A 198 22.64 -7.77 33.29
CA ASP A 198 23.24 -9.08 33.56
C ASP A 198 23.52 -9.86 32.27
N LYS A 199 22.64 -9.72 31.26
CA LYS A 199 22.72 -10.42 29.99
C LYS A 199 23.68 -9.76 29.00
N TYR A 200 23.70 -8.41 28.93
CA TYR A 200 24.41 -7.61 27.94
C TYR A 200 25.44 -6.69 28.62
N LYS A 201 26.46 -7.27 29.25
CA LYS A 201 27.51 -6.51 29.94
C LYS A 201 28.25 -5.58 29.00
N ASN A 202 28.49 -4.34 29.42
CA ASN A 202 29.24 -3.29 28.69
C ASN A 202 28.75 -3.05 27.24
N ASN A 203 27.44 -2.99 27.03
CA ASN A 203 26.85 -2.80 25.71
C ASN A 203 26.38 -1.36 25.52
N ASP A 204 26.89 -0.65 24.49
CA ASP A 204 26.56 0.75 24.22
C ASP A 204 25.09 0.97 23.87
N ILE A 205 24.45 -0.01 23.24
CA ILE A 205 23.01 0.06 22.94
C ILE A 205 22.21 0.01 24.24
N LEU A 206 22.59 -0.83 25.19
CA LEU A 206 21.96 -0.89 26.51
C LEU A 206 22.15 0.42 27.27
N ASN A 207 23.35 1.01 27.21
CA ASN A 207 23.62 2.32 27.82
C ASN A 207 22.72 3.41 27.23
N LEU A 208 22.53 3.40 25.91
CA LEU A 208 21.61 4.33 25.21
C LEU A 208 20.15 4.09 25.64
N ILE A 209 19.70 2.84 25.70
CA ILE A 209 18.37 2.47 26.18
C ILE A 209 18.18 2.98 27.60
N THR A 210 19.12 2.70 28.52
CA THR A 210 19.08 3.12 29.91
C THR A 210 18.95 4.64 30.02
N LYS A 211 19.72 5.41 29.24
CA LYS A 211 19.61 6.86 29.20
C LYS A 211 18.22 7.36 28.78
N ILE A 212 17.61 6.71 27.80
CA ILE A 212 16.27 7.06 27.33
C ILE A 212 15.20 6.71 28.36
N VAL A 213 15.19 5.47 28.85
CA VAL A 213 14.11 5.00 29.73
C VAL A 213 14.12 5.61 31.12
N ASN A 214 15.30 6.05 31.61
CA ASN A 214 15.43 6.74 32.90
C ASN A 214 14.61 8.04 32.97
N LYS A 215 14.30 8.66 31.84
CA LYS A 215 13.43 9.84 31.77
C LYS A 215 11.99 9.54 32.21
N TYR A 216 11.59 8.27 32.21
CA TYR A 216 10.22 7.82 32.39
C TYR A 216 9.96 7.10 33.72
N ILE A 217 10.94 6.98 34.59
CA ILE A 217 10.84 6.24 35.88
C ILE A 217 9.79 6.87 36.80
N SER A 218 9.65 8.19 36.80
CA SER A 218 8.74 8.92 37.68
C SER A 218 7.27 8.89 37.25
N PHE A 219 6.95 8.38 36.05
CA PHE A 219 5.57 8.40 35.55
C PHE A 219 4.80 7.15 35.93
N GLU A 220 3.58 7.34 36.44
CA GLU A 220 2.76 6.26 37.03
C GLU A 220 2.03 5.40 35.99
N ASN A 221 1.56 6.00 34.89
CA ASN A 221 0.75 5.29 33.89
C ASN A 221 1.60 4.43 32.98
N LYS A 222 1.73 3.14 33.32
CA LYS A 222 2.56 2.17 32.62
C LYS A 222 2.24 2.06 31.10
N LYS A 223 0.97 2.25 30.70
CA LYS A 223 0.56 2.17 29.29
C LYS A 223 1.13 3.36 28.51
N ILE A 224 1.00 4.57 29.05
CA ILE A 224 1.54 5.79 28.45
C ILE A 224 3.06 5.72 28.38
N VAL A 225 3.71 5.33 29.48
CA VAL A 225 5.16 5.17 29.54
C VAL A 225 5.68 4.21 28.48
N LYS A 226 5.02 3.06 28.30
CA LYS A 226 5.40 2.10 27.24
C LYS A 226 5.28 2.71 25.83
N GLU A 227 4.24 3.50 25.59
CA GLU A 227 4.04 4.19 24.30
C GLU A 227 5.14 5.23 24.07
N MET A 228 5.50 6.05 25.07
CA MET A 228 6.54 7.05 25.00
C MET A 228 7.92 6.42 24.76
N ILE A 229 8.28 5.38 25.49
CA ILE A 229 9.53 4.63 25.27
C ILE A 229 9.58 4.03 23.86
N THR A 230 8.48 3.45 23.41
CA THR A 230 8.39 2.86 22.04
C THR A 230 8.57 3.93 20.97
N TYR A 231 8.00 5.11 21.19
CA TYR A 231 8.16 6.25 20.28
C TYR A 231 9.61 6.73 20.24
N ASP A 232 10.27 6.87 21.38
CA ASP A 232 11.67 7.27 21.42
C ASP A 232 12.57 6.22 20.74
N PHE A 233 12.34 4.94 20.97
CA PHE A 233 13.10 3.87 20.28
C PHE A 233 12.90 3.90 18.77
N LYS A 234 11.71 4.25 18.27
CA LYS A 234 11.41 4.41 16.85
C LYS A 234 12.10 5.64 16.23
N ASN A 235 12.35 6.68 17.03
CA ASN A 235 12.88 7.95 16.54
C ASN A 235 14.36 8.15 16.89
N THR A 236 14.95 7.29 17.71
CA THR A 236 16.38 7.31 18.01
C THR A 236 17.15 6.48 17.00
N TYR A 237 18.09 7.12 16.33
CA TYR A 237 19.05 6.44 15.47
C TYR A 237 20.26 6.02 16.28
N LEU A 238 20.81 4.85 15.97
CA LEU A 238 22.08 4.41 16.53
C LEU A 238 23.20 5.31 16.00
N PRO A 239 24.25 5.55 16.81
CA PRO A 239 25.44 6.24 16.33
C PRO A 239 25.95 5.56 15.06
N LYS A 240 26.20 6.37 14.03
CA LYS A 240 26.86 5.85 12.81
C LYS A 240 28.26 5.39 13.17
N GLU A 241 28.52 4.11 12.94
CA GLU A 241 29.92 3.66 12.89
C GLU A 241 30.57 4.32 11.68
N LYS A 242 31.61 5.12 11.93
CA LYS A 242 32.41 5.69 10.85
C LYS A 242 33.39 4.64 10.38
N TYR A 243 33.02 3.94 9.33
CA TYR A 243 33.93 3.06 8.63
C TYR A 243 34.85 3.89 7.72
N GLN A 244 36.15 3.63 7.78
CA GLN A 244 37.08 4.14 6.78
C GLN A 244 36.76 3.50 5.42
N ASN A 245 37.05 4.20 4.34
CA ASN A 245 36.81 3.72 2.96
C ASN A 245 35.33 3.42 2.63
N THR A 246 34.43 4.29 3.06
CA THR A 246 33.02 4.23 2.66
C THR A 246 32.58 5.50 1.99
N ILE A 247 31.69 5.37 0.99
CA ILE A 247 31.04 6.49 0.32
C ILE A 247 29.89 6.96 1.20
N GLU A 248 29.84 8.25 1.48
CA GLU A 248 28.78 8.87 2.28
C GLU A 248 27.66 9.42 1.41
N ILE A 249 26.44 9.32 1.92
CA ILE A 249 25.28 10.05 1.40
C ILE A 249 25.13 11.32 2.23
N VAL A 250 25.12 12.48 1.57
CA VAL A 250 25.02 13.81 2.18
C VAL A 250 23.74 14.53 1.76
N GLU A 251 23.28 15.42 2.63
CA GLU A 251 22.13 16.30 2.37
C GLU A 251 22.62 17.57 1.66
N TYR A 252 22.45 17.66 0.35
CA TYR A 252 22.99 18.78 -0.48
C TYR A 252 22.52 20.18 -0.05
N LEU A 253 21.44 20.31 0.73
CA LEU A 253 20.97 21.58 1.27
C LEU A 253 21.66 21.95 2.58
N ASN A 254 22.04 20.99 3.41
CA ASN A 254 22.43 21.17 4.80
C ASN A 254 23.92 20.91 5.06
N ASP A 255 24.53 20.01 4.26
CA ASP A 255 25.92 19.63 4.47
C ASP A 255 26.89 20.53 3.72
N TYR A 256 28.07 20.77 4.31
CA TYR A 256 29.15 21.52 3.64
C TYR A 256 29.82 20.62 2.58
N ILE A 257 29.91 21.15 1.35
CA ILE A 257 30.57 20.51 0.23
C ILE A 257 31.73 21.38 -0.21
N SER A 258 32.97 20.86 -0.09
CA SER A 258 34.20 21.57 -0.49
C SER A 258 34.39 21.53 -2.01
N ASP A 259 35.21 22.44 -2.53
CA ASP A 259 35.52 22.51 -3.98
C ASP A 259 36.25 21.26 -4.51
N ASP A 260 36.91 20.48 -3.63
CA ASP A 260 37.61 19.25 -3.98
C ASP A 260 36.74 17.99 -3.90
N THR A 261 35.49 18.15 -3.49
CA THR A 261 34.53 17.05 -3.36
C THR A 261 33.85 16.79 -4.70
N TYR A 262 33.79 15.53 -5.11
CA TYR A 262 33.00 15.04 -6.23
C TYR A 262 31.64 14.55 -5.73
N VAL A 263 30.57 15.14 -6.27
CA VAL A 263 29.20 14.85 -5.84
C VAL A 263 28.42 14.21 -6.97
N PHE A 264 27.80 13.09 -6.69
CA PHE A 264 26.83 12.44 -7.58
C PHE A 264 25.43 12.70 -7.04
N MET A 265 24.66 13.52 -7.75
CA MET A 265 23.27 13.82 -7.45
C MET A 265 22.39 12.89 -8.29
N MET A 266 21.88 11.86 -7.63
CA MET A 266 21.07 10.82 -8.26
C MET A 266 19.58 11.16 -8.17
N SER A 267 18.74 10.39 -8.90
CA SER A 267 17.28 10.59 -8.88
C SER A 267 16.86 12.04 -9.14
N PHE A 268 17.45 12.67 -10.15
CA PHE A 268 17.07 14.06 -10.52
C PHE A 268 15.71 14.07 -11.23
N ASN A 269 14.74 13.44 -10.59
CA ASN A 269 13.41 13.20 -11.08
C ASN A 269 12.38 14.14 -10.44
N GLN A 270 11.24 14.30 -11.11
CA GLN A 270 10.10 15.03 -10.59
C GLN A 270 9.60 14.35 -9.30
N ASN A 271 9.24 15.13 -8.30
CA ASN A 271 8.87 14.76 -6.92
C ASN A 271 10.02 14.34 -6.00
N ASP A 272 11.19 13.99 -6.53
CA ASP A 272 12.38 13.73 -5.71
C ASP A 272 13.18 15.01 -5.46
N ILE A 273 13.26 15.89 -6.48
CA ILE A 273 13.97 17.18 -6.39
C ILE A 273 13.30 18.24 -7.29
N PRO A 274 13.06 19.49 -6.81
CA PRO A 274 13.08 19.84 -5.39
C PRO A 274 11.97 19.14 -4.61
N LYS A 275 12.10 19.04 -3.29
CA LYS A 275 11.01 18.55 -2.43
C LYS A 275 9.78 19.45 -2.59
N ILE A 276 8.61 18.81 -2.71
CA ILE A 276 7.33 19.52 -2.84
C ILE A 276 6.57 19.38 -1.54
N HIS A 277 6.37 20.53 -0.87
CA HIS A 277 5.50 20.62 0.30
C HIS A 277 4.03 20.64 -0.13
N LYS A 278 3.18 19.97 0.64
CA LYS A 278 1.74 19.92 0.45
C LYS A 278 1.03 20.45 1.69
N ASP A 279 -0.19 20.97 1.51
CA ASP A 279 -1.00 21.50 2.63
C ASP A 279 -1.63 20.35 3.44
N GLU A 280 -0.78 19.49 4.00
CA GLU A 280 -1.15 18.32 4.83
C GLU A 280 -0.75 18.52 6.31
N GLU A 281 -0.25 19.72 6.66
CA GLU A 281 0.17 20.05 8.02
C GLU A 281 -1.01 20.24 8.98
N PHE A 282 -0.74 20.16 10.27
CA PHE A 282 -1.76 20.40 11.29
C PHE A 282 -2.37 21.81 11.17
N ILE A 283 -1.57 22.83 10.96
CA ILE A 283 -2.04 24.19 10.64
C ILE A 283 -2.01 24.35 9.11
N THR A 284 -3.16 24.24 8.49
CA THR A 284 -3.33 24.37 7.03
C THR A 284 -3.16 25.81 6.54
N ASP A 285 -2.87 26.02 5.27
CA ASP A 285 -2.55 27.34 4.69
C ASP A 285 -3.62 28.42 4.93
N ASN A 286 -4.89 28.03 5.00
CA ASN A 286 -5.98 28.95 5.34
C ASN A 286 -5.95 29.42 6.80
N LEU A 287 -5.23 28.74 7.68
CA LEU A 287 -5.07 29.09 9.10
C LEU A 287 -3.73 29.79 9.39
N LYS A 288 -2.79 29.81 8.45
CA LYS A 288 -1.45 30.39 8.64
C LYS A 288 -1.45 31.93 8.58
N GLU A 289 -2.56 32.55 8.20
CA GLU A 289 -2.64 34.00 8.14
C GLU A 289 -2.47 34.64 9.52
N GLY A 290 -1.50 35.56 9.65
CA GLY A 290 -1.15 36.21 10.91
C GLY A 290 -0.33 35.34 11.87
N LEU A 291 0.12 34.16 11.45
CA LEU A 291 1.08 33.33 12.17
C LEU A 291 2.50 33.44 11.57
N LEU A 292 3.50 33.08 12.37
CA LEU A 292 4.90 33.03 11.93
C LEU A 292 5.22 31.77 11.11
N LEU A 293 4.28 31.35 10.27
CA LEU A 293 4.35 30.17 9.42
C LEU A 293 4.33 30.56 7.94
N ASP A 294 5.22 29.96 7.17
CA ASP A 294 5.21 30.10 5.71
C ASP A 294 4.09 29.24 5.10
N LYS A 295 3.37 29.80 4.14
CA LYS A 295 2.41 29.04 3.34
C LYS A 295 3.14 28.07 2.42
N VAL A 296 2.46 27.00 2.00
CA VAL A 296 3.03 25.96 1.13
C VAL A 296 3.65 26.55 -0.15
N LEU A 297 3.02 27.55 -0.75
CA LEU A 297 3.58 28.22 -1.93
C LEU A 297 4.92 28.92 -1.62
N GLU A 298 5.04 29.55 -0.46
CA GLU A 298 6.28 30.21 0.00
C GLU A 298 7.37 29.17 0.29
N GLN A 299 7.01 28.08 0.99
CA GLN A 299 7.92 26.97 1.27
C GLN A 299 8.47 26.37 -0.03
N ASN A 300 7.61 26.05 -1.00
CA ASN A 300 8.01 25.47 -2.28
C ASN A 300 8.88 26.43 -3.10
N LYS A 301 8.60 27.74 -3.07
CA LYS A 301 9.43 28.74 -3.74
C LYS A 301 10.82 28.82 -3.10
N THR A 302 10.89 28.81 -1.78
CA THR A 302 12.17 28.88 -1.03
C THR A 302 12.97 27.59 -1.25
N GLU A 303 12.34 26.42 -1.16
CA GLU A 303 12.96 25.12 -1.41
C GLU A 303 13.57 25.06 -2.82
N LYS A 304 12.77 25.45 -3.83
CA LYS A 304 13.24 25.51 -5.22
C LYS A 304 14.45 26.43 -5.38
N GLN A 305 14.39 27.63 -4.81
CA GLN A 305 15.49 28.60 -4.93
C GLN A 305 16.77 28.13 -4.22
N ASN A 306 16.63 27.56 -3.01
CA ASN A 306 17.77 27.00 -2.28
C ASN A 306 18.38 25.81 -3.04
N THR A 307 17.56 24.95 -3.64
CA THR A 307 18.03 23.84 -4.47
C THR A 307 18.81 24.34 -5.67
N ILE A 308 18.30 25.34 -6.40
CA ILE A 308 18.99 25.95 -7.55
C ILE A 308 20.34 26.54 -7.11
N ASN A 309 20.36 27.33 -6.03
CA ASN A 309 21.56 27.98 -5.54
C ASN A 309 22.62 26.96 -5.12
N ASN A 310 22.24 25.91 -4.45
CA ASN A 310 23.17 24.85 -4.01
C ASN A 310 23.72 24.03 -5.17
N ILE A 311 22.90 23.68 -6.17
CA ILE A 311 23.37 23.00 -7.38
C ILE A 311 24.42 23.84 -8.09
N LYS A 312 24.16 25.15 -8.32
CA LYS A 312 25.10 26.07 -8.96
C LYS A 312 26.41 26.24 -8.21
N ASN A 313 26.39 26.04 -6.90
CA ASN A 313 27.54 26.24 -6.04
C ASN A 313 28.47 25.02 -5.90
N ILE A 314 28.07 23.85 -6.36
CA ILE A 314 28.90 22.63 -6.29
C ILE A 314 29.78 22.57 -7.55
N LYS A 315 31.10 22.55 -7.38
CA LYS A 315 32.07 22.58 -8.49
C LYS A 315 32.06 21.28 -9.30
N ASN A 316 32.26 20.15 -8.63
CA ASN A 316 32.39 18.86 -9.29
C ASN A 316 31.07 18.06 -9.08
N LEU A 317 30.03 18.42 -9.81
CA LEU A 317 28.70 17.80 -9.71
C LEU A 317 28.38 17.00 -10.97
N ILE A 318 27.99 15.76 -10.76
CA ILE A 318 27.46 14.86 -11.78
C ILE A 318 26.00 14.60 -11.42
N ILE A 319 25.09 14.98 -12.33
CA ILE A 319 23.65 14.85 -12.12
C ILE A 319 23.12 13.69 -12.98
N THR A 320 22.31 12.82 -12.38
CA THR A 320 21.75 11.66 -13.07
C THR A 320 20.26 11.50 -12.80
N TYR A 321 19.51 10.98 -13.77
CA TYR A 321 18.13 10.57 -13.57
C TYR A 321 17.76 9.33 -14.39
N LYS A 322 16.70 8.65 -13.94
CA LYS A 322 16.12 7.46 -14.57
C LYS A 322 14.78 7.75 -15.22
N ASN A 323 14.44 7.01 -16.27
CA ASN A 323 13.11 7.04 -16.89
C ASN A 323 12.18 5.95 -16.32
N THR A 324 12.73 4.83 -15.84
CA THR A 324 11.95 3.74 -15.28
C THR A 324 12.61 3.10 -14.06
N SER A 325 11.78 2.52 -13.20
CA SER A 325 12.18 1.62 -12.11
C SER A 325 11.16 0.47 -12.00
N PRO A 326 11.38 -0.53 -11.14
CA PRO A 326 10.37 -1.56 -10.86
C PRO A 326 9.01 -1.00 -10.39
N SER A 327 9.00 0.20 -9.81
CA SER A 327 7.76 0.88 -9.38
C SER A 327 7.01 1.62 -10.50
N GLY A 328 7.61 1.79 -11.68
CA GLY A 328 6.97 2.42 -12.83
C GLY A 328 7.81 3.49 -13.54
N PRO A 329 7.18 4.31 -14.41
CA PRO A 329 7.84 5.39 -15.13
C PRO A 329 8.14 6.60 -14.25
N TYR A 330 9.22 7.29 -14.55
CA TYR A 330 9.67 8.53 -13.91
C TYR A 330 9.89 9.63 -14.94
N TYR A 331 9.73 10.87 -14.52
CA TYR A 331 9.95 12.04 -15.35
C TYR A 331 11.09 12.87 -14.79
N PRO A 332 11.89 13.56 -15.63
CA PRO A 332 12.96 14.45 -15.17
C PRO A 332 12.42 15.61 -14.37
N SER A 333 13.24 16.14 -13.45
CA SER A 333 12.93 17.34 -12.70
C SER A 333 12.79 18.57 -13.60
N ASN A 334 11.81 19.43 -13.31
CA ASN A 334 11.65 20.72 -14.00
C ASN A 334 12.86 21.66 -13.78
N LEU A 335 13.70 21.39 -12.79
CA LEU A 335 14.94 22.16 -12.56
C LEU A 335 15.91 22.09 -13.75
N ILE A 336 15.80 21.08 -14.62
CA ILE A 336 16.56 21.02 -15.88
C ILE A 336 16.31 22.26 -16.73
N LEU A 337 15.04 22.67 -16.85
CA LEU A 337 14.67 23.88 -17.61
C LEU A 337 15.05 25.15 -16.84
N ASP A 338 14.81 25.20 -15.52
CA ASP A 338 15.12 26.38 -14.69
C ASP A 338 16.63 26.69 -14.62
N LEU A 339 17.47 25.66 -14.69
CA LEU A 339 18.94 25.77 -14.67
C LEU A 339 19.55 25.75 -16.07
N ASN A 340 18.75 25.60 -17.11
CA ASN A 340 19.19 25.45 -18.50
C ASN A 340 20.28 24.37 -18.66
N LEU A 341 20.05 23.19 -18.05
CA LEU A 341 21.00 22.08 -18.05
C LEU A 341 20.93 21.32 -19.37
N GLU A 342 22.10 20.98 -19.93
CA GLU A 342 22.19 20.09 -21.07
C GLU A 342 21.93 18.63 -20.66
N VAL A 343 20.97 17.98 -21.31
CA VAL A 343 20.65 16.58 -21.07
C VAL A 343 21.38 15.70 -22.07
N ILE A 344 22.17 14.77 -21.57
CA ILE A 344 22.92 13.81 -22.36
C ILE A 344 22.38 12.41 -22.08
N LYS A 345 21.78 11.79 -23.09
CA LYS A 345 21.41 10.38 -22.99
C LYS A 345 22.66 9.51 -22.96
N LYS A 346 22.86 8.77 -21.87
CA LYS A 346 24.01 7.89 -21.68
C LYS A 346 23.60 6.43 -21.82
N GLU A 347 24.43 5.72 -22.57
CA GLU A 347 24.41 4.27 -22.57
C GLU A 347 25.66 3.77 -21.83
N LEU A 348 25.51 2.63 -21.16
CA LEU A 348 26.66 2.00 -20.51
C LEU A 348 27.68 1.54 -21.56
N ASN A 349 28.93 1.91 -21.35
CA ASN A 349 30.03 1.52 -22.22
C ASN A 349 30.93 0.52 -21.45
N TYR A 350 31.32 -0.54 -22.11
CA TYR A 350 32.16 -1.62 -21.57
C TYR A 350 33.53 -1.73 -22.28
N GLN A 351 34.00 -0.67 -22.91
CA GLN A 351 35.37 -0.62 -23.47
C GLN A 351 36.42 -0.74 -22.38
N GLU A 352 36.13 -0.21 -21.17
CA GLU A 352 36.92 -0.35 -19.98
C GLU A 352 36.15 -1.14 -18.94
N SER A 353 36.77 -2.21 -18.40
CA SER A 353 36.17 -3.03 -17.35
C SER A 353 36.55 -2.50 -15.97
N TYR A 354 35.55 -2.24 -15.15
CA TYR A 354 35.71 -1.82 -13.74
C TYR A 354 35.16 -2.86 -12.77
N SER A 355 34.43 -3.87 -13.27
CA SER A 355 33.90 -4.98 -12.48
C SER A 355 33.64 -6.20 -13.36
N THR A 356 34.47 -7.21 -13.25
CA THR A 356 34.28 -8.48 -13.93
C THR A 356 32.92 -9.11 -13.64
N ILE A 357 32.41 -8.99 -12.42
CA ILE A 357 31.10 -9.54 -12.01
C ILE A 357 29.99 -8.82 -12.74
N SER A 358 30.00 -7.48 -12.73
CA SER A 358 28.98 -6.69 -13.44
C SER A 358 29.04 -6.94 -14.94
N ASP A 359 30.22 -6.97 -15.54
CA ASP A 359 30.41 -7.23 -16.97
C ASP A 359 29.84 -8.59 -17.39
N LYS A 360 30.10 -9.65 -16.61
CA LYS A 360 29.55 -11.00 -16.88
C LYS A 360 28.02 -11.05 -16.72
N ILE A 361 27.47 -10.35 -15.75
CA ILE A 361 26.00 -10.23 -15.57
C ILE A 361 25.38 -9.51 -16.78
N ASN A 362 25.97 -8.41 -17.22
CA ASN A 362 25.45 -7.66 -18.36
C ASN A 362 25.63 -8.42 -19.69
N LEU A 363 26.75 -9.14 -19.85
CA LEU A 363 26.90 -10.07 -20.97
C LEU A 363 25.77 -11.09 -21.01
N SER A 364 25.44 -11.72 -19.87
CA SER A 364 24.33 -12.68 -19.78
C SER A 364 22.99 -12.06 -20.18
N LYS A 365 22.71 -10.83 -19.74
CA LYS A 365 21.49 -10.09 -20.13
C LYS A 365 21.45 -9.81 -21.64
N TYR A 366 22.56 -9.41 -22.24
CA TYR A 366 22.63 -9.14 -23.69
C TYR A 366 22.48 -10.40 -24.51
N ILE A 367 23.08 -11.52 -24.07
CA ILE A 367 22.89 -12.82 -24.72
C ILE A 367 21.43 -13.26 -24.61
N ASP A 368 20.81 -13.12 -23.42
CA ASP A 368 19.41 -13.47 -23.20
C ASP A 368 18.47 -12.66 -24.11
N ASN A 369 18.69 -11.34 -24.21
CA ASN A 369 17.93 -10.48 -25.11
C ASN A 369 18.10 -10.89 -26.57
N TYR A 370 19.33 -11.13 -27.01
CA TYR A 370 19.62 -11.58 -28.37
C TYR A 370 18.93 -12.90 -28.71
N LEU A 371 18.99 -13.88 -27.81
CA LEU A 371 18.35 -15.18 -28.03
C LEU A 371 16.82 -15.09 -28.07
N LYS A 372 16.22 -14.14 -27.35
CA LYS A 372 14.77 -13.96 -27.31
C LYS A 372 14.22 -13.10 -28.43
N THR A 373 14.91 -12.04 -28.77
CA THR A 373 14.38 -11.01 -29.70
C THR A 373 15.12 -10.94 -31.03
N GLY A 374 16.34 -11.50 -31.14
CA GLY A 374 17.26 -11.31 -32.24
C GLY A 374 17.96 -9.95 -32.27
N GLU A 375 17.73 -9.10 -31.27
CA GLU A 375 18.31 -7.76 -31.18
C GLU A 375 19.74 -7.82 -30.64
N ILE A 376 20.67 -7.20 -31.37
CA ILE A 376 22.08 -7.18 -30.98
C ILE A 376 22.41 -5.86 -30.31
N ASN A 377 22.69 -5.91 -29.02
CA ASN A 377 23.25 -4.75 -28.32
C ASN A 377 24.69 -4.51 -28.75
N PRO A 378 25.13 -3.26 -29.02
CA PRO A 378 26.51 -2.93 -29.40
C PRO A 378 27.59 -3.49 -28.47
N ASN A 379 27.28 -3.56 -27.15
CA ASN A 379 28.20 -4.07 -26.15
C ASN A 379 28.31 -5.60 -26.12
N LEU A 380 27.36 -6.33 -26.71
CA LEU A 380 27.34 -7.80 -26.69
C LEU A 380 28.63 -8.38 -27.24
N LYS A 381 29.03 -7.95 -28.44
CA LYS A 381 30.25 -8.46 -29.12
C LYS A 381 31.51 -8.14 -28.31
N LEU A 382 31.58 -6.95 -27.72
CA LEU A 382 32.71 -6.49 -26.95
C LEU A 382 32.88 -7.34 -25.67
N LEU A 383 31.80 -7.49 -24.90
CA LEU A 383 31.81 -8.31 -23.67
C LEU A 383 32.02 -9.80 -23.95
N TYR A 384 31.41 -10.33 -25.02
CA TYR A 384 31.59 -11.72 -25.41
C TYR A 384 33.05 -12.03 -25.80
N ASN A 385 33.73 -11.12 -26.48
CA ASN A 385 35.16 -11.29 -26.78
C ASN A 385 36.06 -11.22 -25.52
N SER A 386 35.65 -10.48 -24.52
CA SER A 386 36.41 -10.36 -23.27
C SER A 386 36.16 -11.54 -22.32
N TYR A 387 35.00 -12.19 -22.40
CA TYR A 387 34.53 -13.23 -21.49
C TYR A 387 33.93 -14.43 -22.23
N ASN A 388 34.69 -15.02 -23.17
CA ASN A 388 34.24 -16.15 -23.99
C ASN A 388 34.23 -17.51 -23.26
N ASP A 389 34.65 -17.56 -22.02
CA ASP A 389 34.71 -18.75 -21.14
C ASP A 389 33.43 -18.97 -20.32
N ILE A 390 32.36 -18.17 -20.56
CA ILE A 390 31.13 -18.28 -19.82
C ILE A 390 30.29 -19.44 -20.33
N GLU A 391 29.92 -20.36 -19.45
CA GLU A 391 28.81 -21.27 -19.66
C GLU A 391 27.49 -20.53 -19.45
N TYR A 392 26.79 -20.24 -20.55
CA TYR A 392 25.53 -19.52 -20.52
C TYR A 392 24.35 -20.49 -20.62
N ASN A 393 23.48 -20.49 -19.61
CA ASN A 393 22.21 -21.21 -19.62
C ASN A 393 21.05 -20.21 -19.54
N THR A 394 20.23 -20.16 -20.59
CA THR A 394 19.08 -19.25 -20.63
C THR A 394 17.88 -19.85 -19.90
N TYR A 395 17.19 -19.03 -19.10
CA TYR A 395 15.87 -19.37 -18.59
C TYR A 395 14.85 -19.24 -19.73
N ASN A 396 14.10 -20.31 -19.99
CA ASN A 396 13.17 -20.39 -21.11
C ASN A 396 11.72 -20.12 -20.76
N ASN A 397 11.42 -19.74 -19.52
CA ASN A 397 10.09 -19.49 -18.93
C ASN A 397 9.04 -20.57 -19.23
N LYS A 398 9.44 -21.80 -19.55
CA LYS A 398 8.54 -22.91 -19.77
C LYS A 398 8.34 -23.68 -18.47
N TYR A 399 7.09 -23.91 -18.14
CA TYR A 399 6.76 -24.85 -17.08
C TYR A 399 7.11 -26.28 -17.55
N HIS A 400 7.92 -26.96 -16.77
CA HIS A 400 8.16 -28.37 -16.95
C HIS A 400 7.14 -29.17 -16.15
N LYS A 401 6.28 -29.91 -16.85
CA LYS A 401 5.21 -30.67 -16.25
C LYS A 401 5.76 -31.64 -15.19
N ILE A 402 5.31 -31.50 -13.95
CA ILE A 402 5.69 -32.39 -12.86
C ILE A 402 5.02 -33.75 -13.02
N ASP A 403 5.62 -34.77 -12.42
CA ASP A 403 5.04 -36.11 -12.41
C ASP A 403 3.73 -36.13 -11.62
N GLN A 404 2.68 -36.68 -12.21
CA GLN A 404 1.35 -36.76 -11.64
C GLN A 404 1.32 -37.58 -10.33
N ASN A 405 2.09 -38.66 -10.26
CA ASN A 405 2.15 -39.49 -9.04
C ASN A 405 2.84 -38.72 -7.90
N LEU A 406 3.83 -37.89 -8.24
CA LEU A 406 4.47 -37.02 -7.26
C LEU A 406 3.47 -35.98 -6.71
N LEU A 407 2.66 -35.36 -7.57
CA LEU A 407 1.61 -34.44 -7.14
C LEU A 407 0.57 -35.15 -6.26
N LYS A 408 0.07 -36.31 -6.70
CA LYS A 408 -0.89 -37.11 -5.91
C LYS A 408 -0.34 -37.47 -4.54
N LYS A 409 0.89 -37.91 -4.47
CA LYS A 409 1.57 -38.19 -3.19
C LYS A 409 1.71 -36.95 -2.32
N TYR A 410 2.09 -35.83 -2.91
CA TYR A 410 2.21 -34.55 -2.19
C TYR A 410 0.87 -34.09 -1.61
N LEU A 411 -0.23 -34.29 -2.35
CA LEU A 411 -1.59 -33.97 -1.93
C LEU A 411 -2.23 -35.03 -1.03
N ASN A 412 -1.57 -36.14 -0.73
CA ASN A 412 -2.13 -37.30 -0.02
C ASN A 412 -3.43 -37.80 -0.67
N ASN A 413 -3.51 -37.86 -2.00
CA ASN A 413 -4.66 -38.22 -2.81
C ASN A 413 -5.94 -37.43 -2.45
N SER A 414 -5.82 -36.24 -1.90
CA SER A 414 -6.99 -35.42 -1.58
C SER A 414 -6.61 -33.92 -1.54
N PHE A 415 -7.52 -33.06 -1.97
CA PHE A 415 -7.40 -31.62 -1.78
C PHE A 415 -8.74 -30.90 -1.71
N ASN A 416 -8.71 -29.68 -1.17
CA ASN A 416 -9.88 -28.80 -1.13
C ASN A 416 -9.80 -27.80 -2.28
N LEU A 417 -10.92 -27.61 -2.96
CA LEU A 417 -11.11 -26.59 -3.98
C LEU A 417 -12.21 -25.63 -3.53
N SER A 418 -12.03 -24.34 -3.75
CA SER A 418 -13.03 -23.31 -3.49
C SER A 418 -13.14 -22.40 -4.71
N TYR A 419 -14.19 -21.57 -4.73
CA TYR A 419 -14.30 -20.55 -5.78
C TYR A 419 -13.02 -19.74 -5.93
N SER A 420 -12.46 -19.21 -4.84
CA SER A 420 -11.27 -18.35 -4.90
C SER A 420 -10.03 -19.04 -5.45
N SER A 421 -9.83 -20.32 -5.07
CA SER A 421 -8.72 -21.11 -5.59
C SER A 421 -8.93 -21.51 -7.06
N MET A 422 -10.17 -21.83 -7.46
CA MET A 422 -10.54 -22.09 -8.84
C MET A 422 -10.38 -20.84 -9.72
N ASP A 423 -10.81 -19.66 -9.26
CA ASP A 423 -10.63 -18.38 -9.93
C ASP A 423 -9.16 -18.05 -10.14
N SER A 424 -8.31 -18.34 -9.14
CA SER A 424 -6.86 -18.22 -9.27
C SER A 424 -6.31 -19.12 -10.38
N TYR A 425 -6.78 -20.37 -10.46
CA TYR A 425 -6.40 -21.33 -11.49
C TYR A 425 -6.79 -20.83 -12.90
N TYR A 426 -8.03 -20.41 -13.06
CA TYR A 426 -8.54 -19.93 -14.36
C TYR A 426 -7.91 -18.62 -14.81
N LYS A 427 -7.51 -17.75 -13.88
CA LYS A 427 -6.77 -16.54 -14.20
C LYS A 427 -5.36 -16.84 -14.68
N CYS A 428 -4.64 -17.76 -14.01
CA CYS A 428 -3.31 -18.20 -14.39
C CYS A 428 -2.98 -19.53 -13.68
N PRO A 429 -2.88 -20.67 -14.40
CA PRO A 429 -2.56 -21.96 -13.80
C PRO A 429 -1.23 -21.98 -13.04
N PHE A 430 -0.21 -21.29 -13.55
CA PHE A 430 1.10 -21.23 -12.89
C PHE A 430 1.04 -20.46 -11.56
N ARG A 431 0.30 -19.35 -11.50
CA ARG A 431 0.06 -18.64 -10.25
C ARG A 431 -0.62 -19.54 -9.21
N TYR A 432 -1.65 -20.30 -9.63
CA TYR A 432 -2.31 -21.25 -8.75
C TYR A 432 -1.34 -22.30 -8.20
N TYR A 433 -0.46 -22.84 -9.05
CA TYR A 433 0.56 -23.79 -8.64
C TYR A 433 1.46 -23.24 -7.54
N LEU A 434 1.97 -22.01 -7.71
CA LEU A 434 2.85 -21.37 -6.73
C LEU A 434 2.12 -21.03 -5.42
N SER A 435 0.89 -20.49 -5.51
CA SER A 435 0.16 -20.00 -4.33
C SER A 435 -0.62 -21.07 -3.60
N HIS A 436 -1.24 -22.03 -4.31
CA HIS A 436 -2.15 -23.01 -3.70
C HIS A 436 -1.54 -24.40 -3.56
N ILE A 437 -0.71 -24.84 -4.51
CA ILE A 437 -0.02 -26.14 -4.41
C ILE A 437 1.23 -26.00 -3.57
N LEU A 438 2.17 -25.14 -3.97
CA LEU A 438 3.44 -24.92 -3.24
C LEU A 438 3.28 -24.04 -2.00
N LYS A 439 2.18 -23.30 -1.89
CA LYS A 439 1.85 -22.42 -0.74
C LYS A 439 2.93 -21.40 -0.42
N LEU A 440 3.48 -20.75 -1.46
CA LEU A 440 4.54 -19.76 -1.31
C LEU A 440 4.04 -18.40 -0.82
N ASP A 441 2.72 -18.17 -0.80
CA ASP A 441 2.14 -16.95 -0.24
C ASP A 441 2.26 -16.96 1.28
N ILE A 442 2.85 -15.90 1.83
CA ILE A 442 2.83 -15.65 3.27
C ILE A 442 1.45 -15.09 3.62
N TYR A 443 0.82 -15.68 4.63
CA TYR A 443 -0.44 -15.16 5.15
C TYR A 443 -0.20 -13.82 5.83
N GLU A 444 -0.84 -12.76 5.32
CA GLU A 444 -0.90 -11.44 5.94
C GLU A 444 -2.34 -11.09 6.25
N GLU A 445 -2.65 -10.87 7.51
CA GLU A 445 -3.95 -10.39 7.92
C GLU A 445 -4.11 -8.91 7.56
N ARG A 446 -4.89 -8.65 6.51
CA ARG A 446 -5.16 -7.29 6.04
C ARG A 446 -6.35 -6.69 6.79
N PHE A 447 -6.23 -5.41 7.15
CA PHE A 447 -7.30 -4.70 7.85
C PHE A 447 -8.59 -4.63 7.03
N GLU A 448 -8.51 -4.55 5.70
CA GLU A 448 -9.67 -4.59 4.80
C GLU A 448 -10.46 -5.90 4.92
N ALA A 449 -9.76 -7.04 5.04
CA ALA A 449 -10.40 -8.34 5.26
C ALA A 449 -11.05 -8.41 6.64
N TYR A 450 -10.40 -7.85 7.66
CA TYR A 450 -10.98 -7.74 9.01
C TYR A 450 -12.27 -6.92 9.00
N ILE A 451 -12.31 -5.78 8.30
CA ILE A 451 -13.55 -4.98 8.14
C ILE A 451 -14.62 -5.76 7.39
N GLY A 452 -14.25 -6.51 6.33
CA GLY A 452 -15.17 -7.40 5.63
C GLY A 452 -15.84 -8.38 6.59
N SER A 453 -15.03 -9.12 7.35
CA SER A 453 -15.52 -10.09 8.34
C SER A 453 -16.38 -9.46 9.44
N LEU A 454 -16.01 -8.26 9.93
CA LEU A 454 -16.82 -7.51 10.88
C LEU A 454 -18.22 -7.19 10.32
N PHE A 455 -18.29 -6.69 9.06
CA PHE A 455 -19.56 -6.32 8.45
C PHE A 455 -20.45 -7.54 8.22
N HIS A 456 -19.90 -8.64 7.70
CA HIS A 456 -20.64 -9.91 7.52
C HIS A 456 -21.21 -10.38 8.86
N TYR A 457 -20.38 -10.47 9.89
CA TYR A 457 -20.80 -10.88 11.23
C TYR A 457 -21.94 -10.02 11.78
N VAL A 458 -21.80 -8.68 11.72
CA VAL A 458 -22.81 -7.78 12.25
C VAL A 458 -24.11 -7.84 11.44
N LEU A 459 -24.04 -7.89 10.12
CA LEU A 459 -25.22 -8.00 9.27
C LEU A 459 -25.95 -9.33 9.50
N GLU A 460 -25.22 -10.47 9.57
CA GLU A 460 -25.80 -11.74 9.89
C GLU A 460 -26.55 -11.71 11.23
N LYS A 461 -25.82 -11.36 12.29
CA LYS A 461 -26.35 -11.41 13.68
C LYS A 461 -27.47 -10.40 13.92
N SER A 462 -27.37 -9.19 13.38
CA SER A 462 -28.42 -8.17 13.54
C SER A 462 -29.73 -8.54 12.82
N LEU A 463 -29.65 -9.21 11.68
CA LEU A 463 -30.82 -9.66 10.94
C LEU A 463 -31.43 -10.96 11.50
N LYS A 464 -30.61 -11.85 12.04
CA LYS A 464 -31.01 -13.15 12.58
C LYS A 464 -31.50 -13.08 14.03
N GLU A 465 -30.77 -12.34 14.86
CA GLU A 465 -30.98 -12.28 16.32
C GLU A 465 -31.60 -10.96 16.78
N ASN A 466 -31.80 -10.01 15.86
CA ASN A 466 -32.32 -8.65 16.13
C ASN A 466 -31.55 -7.90 17.23
N LYS A 467 -30.22 -8.17 17.35
CA LYS A 467 -29.32 -7.50 18.30
C LYS A 467 -28.88 -6.13 17.77
N GLU A 468 -28.51 -5.24 18.68
CA GLU A 468 -28.02 -3.90 18.34
C GLU A 468 -26.64 -3.96 17.68
N ILE A 469 -26.45 -3.12 16.66
CA ILE A 469 -25.22 -3.07 15.85
C ILE A 469 -24.00 -2.74 16.70
N ASP A 470 -24.09 -1.75 17.60
CA ASP A 470 -22.96 -1.35 18.47
C ASP A 470 -22.54 -2.46 19.44
N TYR A 471 -23.50 -3.24 19.94
CA TYR A 471 -23.20 -4.40 20.76
C TYR A 471 -22.44 -5.45 19.93
N LEU A 472 -22.90 -5.75 18.72
CA LEU A 472 -22.29 -6.76 17.84
C LEU A 472 -20.89 -6.36 17.38
N ILE A 473 -20.65 -5.05 17.13
CA ILE A 473 -19.31 -4.54 16.82
C ILE A 473 -18.36 -4.79 17.97
N LYS A 474 -18.78 -4.48 19.20
CA LYS A 474 -17.97 -4.72 20.40
C LYS A 474 -17.73 -6.22 20.64
N GLU A 475 -18.77 -7.03 20.47
CA GLU A 475 -18.68 -8.49 20.59
C GLU A 475 -17.67 -9.06 19.60
N PHE A 476 -17.71 -8.64 18.33
CA PHE A 476 -16.76 -9.07 17.31
C PHE A 476 -15.33 -8.68 17.65
N ILE A 477 -15.09 -7.43 18.06
CA ILE A 477 -13.76 -6.93 18.43
C ILE A 477 -13.21 -7.70 19.65
N THR A 478 -14.06 -8.00 20.62
CA THR A 478 -13.64 -8.72 21.83
C THR A 478 -13.30 -10.19 21.53
N ASN A 479 -14.08 -10.83 20.66
CA ASN A 479 -13.89 -12.24 20.33
C ASN A 479 -12.70 -12.48 19.37
N ASN A 480 -12.32 -11.47 18.60
CA ASN A 480 -11.13 -11.52 17.76
C ASN A 480 -9.96 -10.91 18.54
N GLU A 481 -9.05 -11.71 19.04
CA GLU A 481 -7.89 -11.32 19.87
C GLU A 481 -6.91 -10.34 19.19
N LYS A 482 -7.29 -9.76 18.04
CA LYS A 482 -6.48 -8.78 17.30
C LYS A 482 -6.39 -7.47 18.08
N LYS A 483 -5.18 -7.06 18.41
CA LYS A 483 -4.92 -5.72 18.95
C LYS A 483 -5.04 -4.69 17.85
N LEU A 484 -6.13 -3.94 17.83
CA LEU A 484 -6.33 -2.84 16.90
C LEU A 484 -5.44 -1.65 17.25
N SER A 485 -4.87 -1.03 16.24
CA SER A 485 -4.22 0.28 16.38
C SER A 485 -5.29 1.37 16.55
N THR A 486 -4.93 2.51 17.13
CA THR A 486 -5.83 3.68 17.26
C THR A 486 -6.40 4.13 15.90
N LYS A 487 -5.64 3.99 14.84
CA LYS A 487 -6.08 4.28 13.47
C LYS A 487 -7.17 3.31 13.01
N GLU A 488 -7.01 2.02 13.26
CA GLU A 488 -8.01 0.99 12.93
C GLU A 488 -9.29 1.18 13.73
N GLU A 489 -9.20 1.47 15.03
CA GLU A 489 -10.36 1.80 15.88
C GLU A 489 -11.13 3.01 15.34
N PHE A 490 -10.43 4.06 14.95
CA PHE A 490 -11.04 5.24 14.34
C PHE A 490 -11.80 4.90 13.05
N PHE A 491 -11.17 4.08 12.17
CA PHE A 491 -11.83 3.64 10.94
C PHE A 491 -13.06 2.78 11.22
N ILE A 492 -13.01 1.86 12.16
CA ILE A 492 -14.18 1.07 12.57
C ILE A 492 -15.32 1.98 13.04
N LYS A 493 -15.03 2.96 13.89
CA LYS A 493 -16.03 3.93 14.37
C LYS A 493 -16.63 4.78 13.24
N LYS A 494 -15.82 5.12 12.22
CA LYS A 494 -16.29 5.84 11.04
C LYS A 494 -17.18 4.95 10.17
N LEU A 495 -16.76 3.72 9.93
CA LEU A 495 -17.45 2.77 9.08
C LEU A 495 -18.72 2.19 9.73
N SER A 496 -18.84 2.21 11.05
CA SER A 496 -20.07 1.78 11.74
C SER A 496 -21.31 2.59 11.30
N LYS A 497 -21.14 3.87 10.95
CA LYS A 497 -22.23 4.70 10.40
C LYS A 497 -22.75 4.18 9.05
N GLU A 498 -21.84 3.68 8.20
CA GLU A 498 -22.22 3.05 6.92
C GLU A 498 -22.96 1.72 7.18
N LEU A 499 -22.55 0.99 8.21
CA LEU A 499 -23.18 -0.27 8.61
C LEU A 499 -24.63 -0.07 9.07
N TYR A 500 -24.92 0.98 9.83
CA TYR A 500 -26.29 1.36 10.18
C TYR A 500 -27.13 1.65 8.94
N PHE A 501 -26.57 2.41 8.00
CA PHE A 501 -27.28 2.82 6.79
C PHE A 501 -27.61 1.62 5.88
N ILE A 502 -26.66 0.72 5.67
CA ILE A 502 -26.91 -0.50 4.86
C ILE A 502 -27.89 -1.45 5.57
N HIS A 503 -27.76 -1.61 6.89
CA HIS A 503 -28.67 -2.44 7.66
C HIS A 503 -30.12 -1.95 7.53
N GLN A 504 -30.36 -0.64 7.62
CA GLN A 504 -31.67 -0.06 7.40
C GLN A 504 -32.19 -0.33 5.97
N THR A 505 -31.31 -0.16 4.95
CA THR A 505 -31.65 -0.42 3.56
C THR A 505 -32.04 -1.89 3.34
N ILE A 506 -31.34 -2.81 3.98
CA ILE A 506 -31.67 -4.24 3.91
C ILE A 506 -33.01 -4.54 4.61
N LYS A 507 -33.30 -3.94 5.75
CA LYS A 507 -34.59 -4.11 6.45
C LYS A 507 -35.76 -3.59 5.60
N GLU A 508 -35.64 -2.44 4.97
CA GLU A 508 -36.65 -1.89 4.06
C GLU A 508 -36.90 -2.82 2.86
N HIS A 509 -35.85 -3.45 2.31
CA HIS A 509 -35.99 -4.45 1.27
C HIS A 509 -36.75 -5.69 1.79
N LEU A 510 -36.38 -6.21 2.97
CA LEU A 510 -37.06 -7.36 3.59
C LEU A 510 -38.55 -7.10 3.84
N GLU A 511 -38.97 -5.87 4.15
CA GLU A 511 -40.39 -5.50 4.25
C GLU A 511 -41.11 -5.62 2.91
N ASN A 512 -40.41 -5.29 1.81
CA ASN A 512 -40.92 -5.32 0.45
C ASN A 512 -40.66 -6.65 -0.30
N SER A 513 -40.17 -7.67 0.38
CA SER A 513 -40.00 -9.02 -0.12
C SER A 513 -40.97 -10.00 0.56
N ASN A 514 -41.39 -11.03 -0.14
CA ASN A 514 -42.12 -12.18 0.43
C ASN A 514 -41.17 -13.27 0.92
N LEU A 515 -39.90 -13.27 0.50
CA LEU A 515 -38.89 -14.22 0.96
C LEU A 515 -38.44 -13.84 2.38
N LYS A 516 -39.09 -14.44 3.38
CA LYS A 516 -38.87 -14.09 4.80
C LYS A 516 -37.87 -14.98 5.51
N GLN A 517 -37.62 -16.20 5.01
CA GLN A 517 -36.68 -17.12 5.59
C GLN A 517 -35.27 -16.78 5.07
N MET A 518 -34.26 -16.93 5.93
CA MET A 518 -32.87 -16.60 5.60
C MET A 518 -31.90 -17.63 6.15
N LEU A 519 -30.91 -18.01 5.32
CA LEU A 519 -29.71 -18.71 5.76
C LEU A 519 -28.53 -17.76 5.56
N PHE A 520 -27.65 -17.71 6.53
CA PHE A 520 -26.43 -16.88 6.48
C PHE A 520 -25.21 -17.77 6.61
N GLU A 521 -24.11 -17.39 5.94
CA GLU A 521 -22.82 -18.08 5.95
C GLU A 521 -23.01 -19.60 5.75
N GLU A 522 -23.92 -19.94 4.82
CA GLU A 522 -24.27 -21.34 4.61
C GLU A 522 -23.10 -22.10 3.98
N ARG A 523 -22.55 -23.01 4.77
CA ARG A 523 -21.44 -23.86 4.32
C ARG A 523 -21.98 -25.05 3.54
N VAL A 524 -21.59 -25.13 2.28
CA VAL A 524 -21.93 -26.28 1.42
C VAL A 524 -20.64 -26.95 0.94
N THR A 525 -20.63 -28.27 0.95
CA THR A 525 -19.52 -29.09 0.46
C THR A 525 -20.05 -30.11 -0.54
N VAL A 526 -19.34 -30.20 -1.68
CA VAL A 526 -19.64 -31.24 -2.71
C VAL A 526 -18.37 -32.06 -2.89
N GLU A 527 -18.53 -33.39 -2.72
CA GLU A 527 -17.42 -34.32 -2.94
C GLU A 527 -17.39 -34.79 -4.38
N LYS A 528 -16.23 -34.69 -5.00
CA LYS A 528 -15.96 -35.22 -6.35
C LYS A 528 -14.74 -36.13 -6.29
N THR A 529 -14.68 -37.09 -7.17
CA THR A 529 -13.54 -37.99 -7.29
C THR A 529 -13.06 -38.03 -8.74
N TYR A 530 -11.78 -37.83 -8.94
CA TYR A 530 -11.15 -37.94 -10.24
C TYR A 530 -9.86 -38.76 -10.10
N GLN A 531 -9.73 -39.88 -10.83
CA GLN A 531 -8.55 -40.74 -10.82
C GLN A 531 -8.05 -41.03 -9.40
N ASP A 532 -8.73 -41.60 -8.51
CA ASP A 532 -8.37 -41.96 -7.12
C ASP A 532 -8.08 -40.74 -6.20
N VAL A 533 -8.21 -39.50 -6.69
CA VAL A 533 -8.06 -38.30 -5.87
C VAL A 533 -9.43 -37.80 -5.44
N LYS A 534 -9.60 -37.64 -4.12
CA LYS A 534 -10.80 -37.03 -3.54
C LYS A 534 -10.67 -35.51 -3.52
N VAL A 535 -11.65 -34.84 -4.08
CA VAL A 535 -11.73 -33.40 -4.10
C VAL A 535 -12.97 -32.92 -3.38
N THR A 536 -12.77 -32.14 -2.34
CA THR A 536 -13.86 -31.50 -1.62
C THR A 536 -14.01 -30.06 -2.14
N PHE A 537 -15.01 -29.84 -2.99
CA PHE A 537 -15.39 -28.48 -3.40
C PHE A 537 -16.24 -27.85 -2.31
N LYS A 538 -15.82 -26.72 -1.79
CA LYS A 538 -16.46 -26.06 -0.66
C LYS A 538 -16.66 -24.57 -0.90
N GLY A 539 -17.77 -24.05 -0.38
CA GLY A 539 -18.03 -22.61 -0.37
C GLY A 539 -18.93 -22.21 0.78
N PHE A 540 -18.96 -20.91 0.99
CA PHE A 540 -19.87 -20.27 1.94
C PHE A 540 -20.73 -19.31 1.14
N ILE A 541 -22.04 -19.39 1.32
CA ILE A 541 -22.99 -18.45 0.70
C ILE A 541 -23.38 -17.45 1.77
N ASP A 542 -23.04 -16.19 1.57
CA ASP A 542 -23.20 -15.14 2.59
C ASP A 542 -24.64 -15.02 3.06
N LYS A 543 -25.60 -14.98 2.10
CA LYS A 543 -27.04 -14.90 2.41
C LYS A 543 -27.88 -15.57 1.35
N ILE A 544 -28.76 -16.44 1.80
CA ILE A 544 -29.86 -17.03 1.01
C ILE A 544 -31.17 -16.51 1.59
N MET A 545 -32.01 -15.91 0.78
CA MET A 545 -33.39 -15.57 1.12
C MET A 545 -34.29 -16.56 0.43
N TYR A 546 -35.26 -17.13 1.13
CA TYR A 546 -36.16 -18.13 0.54
C TYR A 546 -37.55 -18.14 1.16
N GLU A 547 -38.49 -18.72 0.44
CA GLU A 547 -39.84 -19.02 0.90
C GLU A 547 -40.40 -20.22 0.13
N GLU A 548 -41.08 -21.11 0.83
CA GLU A 548 -41.76 -22.25 0.22
C GLU A 548 -43.16 -21.86 -0.28
N LYS A 549 -43.41 -22.07 -1.57
CA LYS A 549 -44.68 -21.73 -2.20
C LYS A 549 -45.04 -22.74 -3.31
N ASN A 550 -46.26 -23.33 -3.24
CA ASN A 550 -46.76 -24.21 -4.27
C ASN A 550 -45.82 -25.38 -4.64
N ASN A 551 -45.27 -26.05 -3.66
CA ASN A 551 -44.32 -27.16 -3.83
C ASN A 551 -42.93 -26.76 -4.40
N ASN A 552 -42.64 -25.44 -4.60
CA ASN A 552 -41.36 -24.92 -5.00
C ASN A 552 -40.77 -24.05 -3.87
N THR A 553 -39.48 -24.04 -3.76
CA THR A 553 -38.76 -23.11 -2.91
C THR A 553 -38.23 -21.96 -3.77
N ILE A 554 -38.76 -20.75 -3.60
CA ILE A 554 -38.26 -19.55 -4.29
C ILE A 554 -37.04 -19.04 -3.51
N VAL A 555 -35.92 -18.84 -4.20
CA VAL A 555 -34.64 -18.56 -3.61
C VAL A 555 -34.00 -17.33 -4.26
N ALA A 556 -33.44 -16.43 -3.46
CA ALA A 556 -32.55 -15.38 -3.92
C ALA A 556 -31.19 -15.47 -3.19
N ILE A 557 -30.11 -15.37 -3.93
CA ILE A 557 -28.75 -15.42 -3.40
C ILE A 557 -28.17 -14.01 -3.37
N ILE A 558 -27.59 -13.62 -2.25
CA ILE A 558 -26.96 -12.31 -2.06
C ILE A 558 -25.58 -12.52 -1.43
N ASP A 559 -24.56 -11.94 -2.07
CA ASP A 559 -23.18 -11.90 -1.58
C ASP A 559 -22.79 -10.45 -1.24
N TYR A 560 -22.23 -10.25 -0.07
CA TYR A 560 -21.85 -8.93 0.43
C TYR A 560 -20.47 -8.51 -0.02
N LYS A 561 -20.33 -7.25 -0.52
CA LYS A 561 -19.08 -6.72 -1.04
C LYS A 561 -18.70 -5.39 -0.38
N THR A 562 -17.53 -5.32 0.23
CA THR A 562 -16.93 -4.07 0.70
C THR A 562 -16.31 -3.26 -0.44
N GLY A 563 -15.90 -3.93 -1.53
CA GLY A 563 -15.28 -3.35 -2.72
C GLY A 563 -16.23 -3.18 -3.91
N SER A 564 -15.75 -3.50 -5.12
CA SER A 564 -16.59 -3.49 -6.34
C SER A 564 -17.63 -4.61 -6.30
N ALA A 565 -18.84 -4.31 -6.74
CA ALA A 565 -19.97 -5.22 -6.80
C ALA A 565 -20.48 -5.34 -8.24
N ASP A 566 -19.60 -5.64 -9.17
CA ASP A 566 -19.95 -5.84 -10.58
C ASP A 566 -19.84 -7.31 -10.95
N ILE A 567 -20.89 -7.81 -11.62
CA ILE A 567 -20.95 -9.16 -12.17
C ILE A 567 -20.97 -9.10 -13.69
N ASN A 568 -20.16 -9.95 -14.31
CA ASN A 568 -20.12 -10.11 -15.75
C ASN A 568 -20.11 -11.61 -16.14
N LEU A 569 -21.28 -12.14 -16.50
CA LEU A 569 -21.42 -13.53 -16.90
C LEU A 569 -20.77 -13.83 -18.26
N GLY A 570 -20.45 -12.82 -19.09
CA GLY A 570 -19.82 -13.03 -20.40
C GLY A 570 -18.44 -13.70 -20.35
N TYR A 571 -17.84 -13.86 -19.19
CA TYR A 571 -16.57 -14.55 -19.00
C TYR A 571 -16.70 -15.95 -18.37
N VAL A 572 -17.91 -16.41 -18.08
CA VAL A 572 -18.17 -17.73 -17.50
C VAL A 572 -17.64 -18.89 -18.35
N PRO A 573 -17.75 -18.86 -19.70
CA PRO A 573 -17.16 -19.92 -20.54
C PRO A 573 -15.67 -20.11 -20.35
N TYR A 574 -14.98 -19.09 -19.86
CA TYR A 574 -13.55 -19.15 -19.57
C TYR A 574 -13.24 -19.51 -18.10
N GLY A 575 -14.23 -19.86 -17.31
CA GLY A 575 -14.09 -20.16 -15.86
C GLY A 575 -13.87 -18.92 -15.00
N LEU A 576 -14.23 -17.73 -15.49
CA LEU A 576 -14.08 -16.45 -14.78
C LEU A 576 -15.44 -15.87 -14.37
N SER A 577 -15.45 -14.94 -13.41
CA SER A 577 -16.69 -14.36 -12.86
C SER A 577 -17.65 -15.39 -12.27
N MET A 578 -17.12 -16.50 -11.76
CA MET A 578 -17.85 -17.67 -11.34
C MET A 578 -18.45 -17.59 -9.93
N GLN A 579 -18.27 -16.52 -9.17
CA GLN A 579 -18.68 -16.49 -7.76
C GLN A 579 -20.16 -16.77 -7.57
N LEU A 580 -21.02 -16.00 -8.19
CA LEU A 580 -22.47 -16.21 -8.08
C LEU A 580 -22.97 -17.47 -8.79
N PRO A 581 -22.46 -17.85 -10.00
CA PRO A 581 -22.71 -19.17 -10.56
C PRO A 581 -22.36 -20.33 -9.63
N VAL A 582 -21.22 -20.27 -8.95
CA VAL A 582 -20.83 -21.26 -7.94
C VAL A 582 -21.81 -21.28 -6.77
N TYR A 583 -22.32 -20.14 -6.34
CA TYR A 583 -23.33 -20.10 -5.28
C TYR A 583 -24.67 -20.69 -5.71
N LEU A 584 -25.09 -20.51 -6.96
CA LEU A 584 -26.27 -21.23 -7.52
C LEU A 584 -26.04 -22.72 -7.48
N TYR A 585 -24.88 -23.20 -7.94
CA TYR A 585 -24.48 -24.59 -7.91
C TYR A 585 -24.48 -25.15 -6.47
N LEU A 586 -23.89 -24.47 -5.53
CA LEU A 586 -23.85 -24.87 -4.13
C LEU A 586 -25.26 -24.87 -3.50
N ALA A 587 -26.11 -23.90 -3.79
CA ALA A 587 -27.45 -23.82 -3.28
C ALA A 587 -28.30 -24.99 -3.77
N LYS A 588 -28.11 -25.51 -5.01
CA LYS A 588 -28.72 -26.72 -5.50
C LYS A 588 -28.25 -28.00 -4.80
N ASN A 589 -27.02 -27.98 -4.30
CA ASN A 589 -26.41 -29.13 -3.62
C ASN A 589 -26.58 -29.10 -2.09
N THR A 590 -27.33 -28.11 -1.54
CA THR A 590 -27.66 -28.13 -0.11
C THR A 590 -28.82 -29.06 0.19
N ASN A 591 -28.74 -29.77 1.32
CA ASN A 591 -29.84 -30.65 1.79
C ASN A 591 -30.98 -29.86 2.45
N LYS A 592 -30.86 -28.52 2.56
CA LYS A 592 -31.84 -27.70 3.26
C LYS A 592 -32.93 -27.11 2.36
N LEU A 593 -32.74 -27.13 1.06
CA LEU A 593 -33.66 -26.55 0.10
C LEU A 593 -33.99 -27.59 -0.98
N THR A 594 -35.24 -27.68 -1.37
CA THR A 594 -35.72 -28.61 -2.39
C THR A 594 -36.57 -27.89 -3.43
N ASN A 595 -36.62 -28.39 -4.65
CA ASN A 595 -37.42 -27.81 -5.75
C ASN A 595 -37.17 -26.31 -5.94
N ILE A 596 -35.91 -25.93 -6.05
CA ILE A 596 -35.48 -24.54 -6.07
C ILE A 596 -35.87 -23.83 -7.38
N LYS A 597 -36.46 -22.63 -7.25
CA LYS A 597 -36.66 -21.65 -8.31
C LYS A 597 -35.93 -20.35 -7.89
N PHE A 598 -34.93 -19.97 -8.66
CA PHE A 598 -34.15 -18.77 -8.32
C PHE A 598 -34.85 -17.50 -8.76
N ALA A 599 -35.15 -16.61 -7.82
CA ALA A 599 -35.66 -15.25 -8.11
C ALA A 599 -34.55 -14.33 -8.61
N GLY A 600 -33.31 -14.63 -8.26
CA GLY A 600 -32.13 -13.92 -8.72
C GLY A 600 -30.91 -14.20 -7.86
N PHE A 601 -29.78 -13.66 -8.32
CA PHE A 601 -28.50 -13.77 -7.63
C PHE A 601 -27.72 -12.45 -7.78
N TYR A 602 -27.24 -11.93 -6.66
CA TYR A 602 -26.81 -10.54 -6.57
C TYR A 602 -25.54 -10.36 -5.74
N LEU A 603 -24.76 -9.34 -6.11
CA LEU A 603 -23.77 -8.73 -5.25
C LEU A 603 -24.38 -7.50 -4.58
N GLN A 604 -24.29 -7.41 -3.27
CA GLN A 604 -24.72 -6.25 -2.51
C GLN A 604 -23.52 -5.51 -1.94
N LYS A 605 -23.33 -4.28 -2.42
CA LYS A 605 -22.33 -3.40 -1.84
C LYS A 605 -22.75 -3.01 -0.42
N ILE A 606 -21.84 -3.13 0.54
CA ILE A 606 -22.11 -2.80 1.95
C ILE A 606 -21.38 -1.54 2.41
N LEU A 607 -20.55 -0.93 1.54
CA LEU A 607 -19.96 0.38 1.73
C LEU A 607 -20.25 1.24 0.52
N SER A 608 -20.80 2.45 0.74
CA SER A 608 -21.14 3.37 -0.37
C SER A 608 -19.91 3.82 -1.15
N GLY A 609 -18.76 3.92 -0.48
CA GLY A 609 -17.51 4.42 -1.05
C GLY A 609 -17.60 5.90 -1.45
N PRO A 610 -16.60 6.45 -2.15
CA PRO A 610 -16.62 7.80 -2.65
C PRO A 610 -17.69 7.98 -3.74
N TYR A 611 -18.37 9.12 -3.74
CA TYR A 611 -19.34 9.52 -4.77
C TYR A 611 -19.20 11.00 -5.11
N ASN A 612 -19.45 11.32 -6.36
CA ASN A 612 -19.50 12.71 -6.80
C ASN A 612 -20.82 13.31 -6.33
N ILE A 613 -20.77 14.48 -5.71
CA ILE A 613 -21.97 15.16 -5.23
C ILE A 613 -22.75 15.69 -6.43
N ASP A 614 -23.96 15.14 -6.64
CA ASP A 614 -24.93 15.68 -7.59
C ASP A 614 -25.85 16.66 -6.85
N PRO A 615 -25.81 17.96 -7.19
CA PRO A 615 -26.65 18.96 -6.52
C PRO A 615 -28.19 18.75 -6.66
N LYS A 616 -28.58 17.91 -7.63
CA LYS A 616 -29.99 17.59 -7.89
C LYS A 616 -30.52 16.44 -7.02
N LYS A 617 -29.67 15.76 -6.30
CA LYS A 617 -30.01 14.59 -5.49
C LYS A 617 -29.58 14.79 -4.03
N THR A 618 -30.36 14.26 -3.11
CA THR A 618 -29.94 14.21 -1.71
C THR A 618 -28.74 13.26 -1.53
N ILE A 619 -27.92 13.51 -0.54
CA ILE A 619 -26.76 12.64 -0.19
C ILE A 619 -27.26 11.22 0.09
N GLU A 620 -28.37 11.07 0.78
CA GLU A 620 -28.97 9.79 1.10
C GLU A 620 -29.39 9.03 -0.17
N SER A 621 -30.04 9.69 -1.12
CA SER A 621 -30.42 9.09 -2.40
C SER A 621 -29.20 8.59 -3.17
N GLN A 622 -28.13 9.38 -3.22
CA GLN A 622 -26.89 9.00 -3.89
C GLN A 622 -26.20 7.81 -3.20
N LYS A 623 -26.24 7.74 -1.87
CA LYS A 623 -25.75 6.58 -1.12
C LYS A 623 -26.57 5.33 -1.42
N ARG A 624 -27.90 5.44 -1.42
CA ARG A 624 -28.81 4.31 -1.73
C ARG A 624 -28.55 3.75 -3.13
N GLU A 625 -28.34 4.61 -4.14
CA GLU A 625 -27.99 4.17 -5.50
C GLU A 625 -26.71 3.33 -5.55
N LYS A 626 -25.74 3.59 -4.67
CA LYS A 626 -24.50 2.81 -4.60
C LYS A 626 -24.68 1.44 -3.90
N LEU A 627 -25.73 1.30 -3.11
CA LEU A 627 -26.01 0.09 -2.35
C LEU A 627 -27.06 -0.82 -3.02
N LEU A 628 -27.52 -0.49 -4.24
CA LEU A 628 -28.43 -1.32 -5.00
C LEU A 628 -27.81 -2.68 -5.31
N LEU A 629 -28.67 -3.71 -5.27
CA LEU A 629 -28.30 -5.07 -5.66
C LEU A 629 -27.89 -5.12 -7.13
N SER A 630 -26.68 -5.57 -7.40
CA SER A 630 -26.12 -5.74 -8.75
C SER A 630 -26.06 -7.21 -9.10
N GLY A 631 -26.83 -7.65 -10.08
CA GLY A 631 -26.91 -9.07 -10.42
C GLY A 631 -27.90 -9.34 -11.51
N TYR A 632 -28.34 -10.58 -11.58
CA TYR A 632 -29.33 -11.06 -12.55
C TYR A 632 -30.61 -11.47 -11.83
N SER A 633 -31.75 -11.01 -12.34
CA SER A 633 -33.07 -11.31 -11.84
C SER A 633 -33.76 -12.33 -12.77
N ASN A 634 -34.62 -13.16 -12.21
CA ASN A 634 -35.47 -14.02 -13.02
C ASN A 634 -36.40 -13.17 -13.88
N ASN A 635 -36.61 -13.55 -15.14
CA ASN A 635 -37.52 -12.85 -16.04
C ASN A 635 -39.01 -13.23 -15.84
N ASP A 636 -39.30 -14.28 -15.02
CA ASP A 636 -40.67 -14.61 -14.58
C ASP A 636 -41.09 -13.56 -13.51
N GLU A 637 -42.02 -12.70 -13.90
CA GLU A 637 -42.52 -11.63 -13.02
C GLU A 637 -43.14 -12.16 -11.71
N ASN A 638 -43.72 -13.35 -11.72
CA ASN A 638 -44.29 -13.93 -10.51
C ASN A 638 -43.21 -14.36 -9.52
N ILE A 639 -42.10 -14.91 -10.02
CA ILE A 639 -40.96 -15.30 -9.20
C ILE A 639 -40.24 -14.04 -8.69
N LEU A 640 -40.01 -13.05 -9.56
CA LEU A 640 -39.36 -11.80 -9.21
C LEU A 640 -40.16 -10.97 -8.19
N TYR A 641 -41.49 -10.96 -8.29
CA TYR A 641 -42.39 -10.31 -7.34
C TYR A 641 -42.22 -10.83 -5.90
N GLU A 642 -41.96 -12.13 -5.75
CA GLU A 642 -41.73 -12.70 -4.42
C GLU A 642 -40.45 -12.11 -3.76
N PHE A 643 -39.47 -11.78 -4.56
CA PHE A 643 -38.23 -11.17 -4.05
C PHE A 643 -38.32 -9.66 -3.88
N ASP A 644 -38.93 -8.96 -4.85
CA ASP A 644 -39.09 -7.50 -4.82
C ASP A 644 -40.45 -7.08 -5.35
N LYS A 645 -41.37 -6.73 -4.45
CA LYS A 645 -42.71 -6.22 -4.80
C LYS A 645 -42.69 -4.96 -5.62
N THR A 646 -41.56 -4.23 -5.60
CA THR A 646 -41.37 -2.96 -6.30
C THR A 646 -40.71 -3.11 -7.68
N TYR A 647 -40.53 -4.35 -8.18
CA TYR A 647 -39.70 -4.66 -9.36
C TYR A 647 -40.08 -3.86 -10.61
N LYS A 648 -41.36 -3.40 -10.76
CA LYS A 648 -41.81 -2.56 -11.89
C LYS A 648 -41.08 -1.22 -11.94
N LEU A 649 -40.61 -0.71 -10.80
CA LEU A 649 -39.71 0.41 -10.63
C LEU A 649 -38.91 0.15 -9.33
N SER A 650 -37.96 -0.77 -9.41
CA SER A 650 -37.27 -1.26 -8.22
C SER A 650 -36.48 -0.18 -7.49
N LYS A 651 -36.63 -0.17 -6.17
CA LYS A 651 -35.83 0.66 -5.25
C LYS A 651 -34.61 -0.10 -4.71
N TYR A 652 -34.49 -1.38 -5.01
CA TYR A 652 -33.47 -2.27 -4.41
C TYR A 652 -32.56 -2.90 -5.45
N ILE A 653 -33.05 -3.15 -6.67
CA ILE A 653 -32.28 -3.80 -7.74
C ILE A 653 -31.86 -2.78 -8.77
N LYS A 654 -30.57 -2.76 -9.09
CA LYS A 654 -29.96 -1.81 -10.03
C LYS A 654 -30.57 -1.94 -11.42
N SER A 655 -31.04 -0.82 -11.97
CA SER A 655 -31.62 -0.70 -13.31
C SER A 655 -32.91 -1.53 -13.55
N MET A 656 -33.46 -2.17 -12.54
CA MET A 656 -34.68 -2.98 -12.66
C MET A 656 -35.91 -2.07 -12.75
N LYS A 657 -36.52 -2.05 -13.90
CA LYS A 657 -37.81 -1.37 -14.17
C LYS A 657 -38.49 -1.93 -15.42
N LEU A 658 -39.80 -1.85 -15.51
CA LEU A 658 -40.56 -2.12 -16.71
C LEU A 658 -40.69 -0.87 -17.57
N LYS A 659 -40.76 -1.07 -18.88
CA LYS A 659 -41.17 -0.03 -19.87
C LYS A 659 -42.70 0.07 -19.91
N ASN A 660 -43.20 1.04 -20.67
CA ASN A 660 -44.63 1.26 -20.85
C ASN A 660 -45.35 0.12 -21.61
N ASP A 661 -44.60 -0.66 -22.40
CA ASP A 661 -45.05 -1.85 -23.14
C ASP A 661 -45.13 -3.11 -22.27
N GLY A 662 -44.67 -3.05 -21.03
CA GLY A 662 -44.62 -4.18 -20.09
C GLY A 662 -43.32 -4.95 -20.11
N ASP A 663 -42.41 -4.68 -21.05
CA ASP A 663 -41.13 -5.33 -21.14
C ASP A 663 -40.11 -4.80 -20.10
N PHE A 664 -39.14 -5.62 -19.73
CA PHE A 664 -38.01 -5.15 -18.92
C PHE A 664 -37.19 -4.11 -19.67
N ASN A 665 -36.68 -3.13 -18.92
CA ASN A 665 -35.76 -2.14 -19.46
C ASN A 665 -34.49 -2.81 -20.00
N SER A 666 -33.95 -2.32 -21.10
CA SER A 666 -32.73 -2.84 -21.75
C SER A 666 -31.48 -2.88 -20.85
N TYR A 667 -31.44 -2.10 -19.78
CA TYR A 667 -30.36 -2.11 -18.78
C TYR A 667 -30.64 -3.06 -17.61
N ALA A 668 -31.83 -3.63 -17.51
CA ALA A 668 -32.13 -4.65 -16.51
C ALA A 668 -31.47 -5.97 -16.93
N LYS A 669 -30.69 -6.53 -16.02
CA LYS A 669 -30.07 -7.85 -16.24
C LYS A 669 -31.08 -8.93 -15.84
N THR A 670 -31.69 -9.55 -16.81
CA THR A 670 -32.65 -10.65 -16.59
C THR A 670 -32.15 -11.93 -17.21
N ILE A 671 -32.58 -13.04 -16.64
CA ILE A 671 -32.21 -14.42 -17.03
C ILE A 671 -33.43 -15.33 -16.74
N ASP A 672 -33.70 -16.28 -17.60
CA ASP A 672 -34.80 -17.22 -17.39
C ASP A 672 -34.38 -18.47 -16.61
N ASN A 673 -35.37 -19.33 -16.29
CA ASN A 673 -35.12 -20.55 -15.51
C ASN A 673 -34.23 -21.55 -16.27
N GLU A 674 -34.37 -21.65 -17.59
CA GLU A 674 -33.56 -22.58 -18.41
C GLU A 674 -32.13 -22.08 -18.52
N GLU A 675 -31.93 -20.79 -18.73
CA GLU A 675 -30.63 -20.15 -18.73
C GLU A 675 -29.90 -20.29 -17.35
N ILE A 676 -30.64 -20.24 -16.23
CA ILE A 676 -30.10 -20.48 -14.90
C ILE A 676 -29.64 -21.91 -14.73
N GLU A 677 -30.47 -22.88 -15.17
CA GLU A 677 -30.08 -24.30 -15.14
C GLU A 677 -28.83 -24.55 -15.97
N LYS A 678 -28.78 -24.02 -17.18
CA LYS A 678 -27.61 -24.11 -18.06
C LYS A 678 -26.37 -23.50 -17.44
N LEU A 679 -26.52 -22.36 -16.77
CA LEU A 679 -25.42 -21.69 -16.05
C LEU A 679 -24.88 -22.57 -14.92
N ILE A 680 -25.75 -23.30 -14.20
CA ILE A 680 -25.37 -24.24 -13.16
C ILE A 680 -24.62 -25.45 -13.75
N GLU A 681 -25.09 -25.98 -14.87
CA GLU A 681 -24.43 -27.09 -15.58
C GLU A 681 -23.01 -26.68 -16.05
N ILE A 682 -22.88 -25.50 -16.68
CA ILE A 682 -21.59 -24.98 -17.12
C ILE A 682 -20.68 -24.75 -15.92
N THR A 683 -21.22 -24.33 -14.78
CA THR A 683 -20.47 -24.19 -13.55
C THR A 683 -19.91 -25.51 -13.05
N ASP A 684 -20.72 -26.55 -13.05
CA ASP A 684 -20.29 -27.91 -12.67
C ASP A 684 -19.17 -28.40 -13.60
N GLN A 685 -19.36 -28.24 -14.92
CA GLN A 685 -18.33 -28.57 -15.92
C GLN A 685 -17.04 -27.82 -15.69
N ASN A 686 -17.10 -26.51 -15.38
CA ASN A 686 -15.90 -25.71 -15.07
C ASN A 686 -15.21 -26.19 -13.79
N ILE A 687 -15.95 -26.63 -12.78
CA ILE A 687 -15.37 -27.23 -11.57
C ILE A 687 -14.63 -28.52 -11.92
N ASP A 688 -15.27 -29.41 -12.71
CA ASP A 688 -14.67 -30.68 -13.14
C ASP A 688 -13.44 -30.47 -14.01
N ASN A 689 -13.49 -29.52 -14.95
CA ASN A 689 -12.36 -29.16 -15.79
C ASN A 689 -11.18 -28.61 -14.96
N ALA A 690 -11.45 -27.80 -13.93
CA ALA A 690 -10.39 -27.32 -13.05
C ALA A 690 -9.75 -28.47 -12.27
N ILE A 691 -10.56 -29.40 -11.73
CA ILE A 691 -10.08 -30.57 -10.99
C ILE A 691 -9.22 -31.44 -11.89
N GLU A 692 -9.71 -31.77 -13.07
CA GLU A 692 -9.00 -32.59 -14.04
C GLU A 692 -7.64 -31.97 -14.41
N ASN A 693 -7.63 -30.70 -14.76
CA ASN A 693 -6.41 -30.02 -15.17
C ASN A 693 -5.39 -29.90 -14.02
N ILE A 694 -5.85 -29.67 -12.78
CA ILE A 694 -4.98 -29.62 -11.60
C ILE A 694 -4.33 -30.98 -11.38
N ILE A 695 -5.11 -32.07 -11.40
CA ILE A 695 -4.61 -33.43 -11.18
C ILE A 695 -3.67 -33.85 -12.33
N ASN A 696 -3.95 -33.40 -13.55
CA ASN A 696 -3.10 -33.63 -14.70
C ASN A 696 -1.87 -32.69 -14.74
N CYS A 697 -1.58 -31.96 -13.68
CA CYS A 697 -0.42 -31.05 -13.57
C CYS A 697 -0.34 -30.00 -14.69
N ASN A 698 -1.45 -29.47 -15.15
CA ASN A 698 -1.48 -28.43 -16.19
C ASN A 698 -1.34 -27.04 -15.55
N PHE A 699 -0.10 -26.66 -15.27
CA PHE A 699 0.24 -25.40 -14.59
C PHE A 699 1.08 -24.45 -15.46
N ASP A 700 0.84 -24.44 -16.76
CA ASP A 700 1.54 -23.58 -17.69
C ASP A 700 1.38 -22.09 -17.36
N ILE A 701 2.36 -21.29 -17.75
CA ILE A 701 2.30 -19.82 -17.71
C ILE A 701 1.36 -19.35 -18.79
N LYS A 702 0.08 -19.26 -18.48
CA LYS A 702 -1.00 -18.92 -19.41
C LYS A 702 -2.01 -17.96 -18.76
N PRO A 703 -1.60 -16.72 -18.43
CA PRO A 703 -2.52 -15.74 -17.86
C PRO A 703 -3.56 -15.30 -18.90
N LYS A 704 -4.81 -15.15 -18.48
CA LYS A 704 -5.89 -14.64 -19.34
C LYS A 704 -5.83 -13.13 -19.47
N ASN A 705 -6.01 -12.65 -20.71
CA ASN A 705 -6.01 -11.23 -21.05
C ASN A 705 -7.37 -10.84 -21.67
N THR A 706 -8.01 -9.83 -21.08
CA THR A 706 -9.32 -9.30 -21.52
C THR A 706 -9.20 -8.13 -22.50
N GLU A 707 -8.09 -7.90 -23.15
CA GLU A 707 -7.73 -6.69 -23.91
C GLU A 707 -7.54 -5.43 -23.03
N LYS A 708 -8.22 -5.36 -21.87
CA LYS A 708 -8.10 -4.26 -20.91
C LYS A 708 -7.02 -4.51 -19.87
N GLU A 709 -6.89 -5.75 -19.44
CA GLU A 709 -5.92 -6.15 -18.42
C GLU A 709 -5.60 -7.65 -18.49
N VAL A 710 -4.37 -7.97 -18.07
CA VAL A 710 -3.94 -9.36 -17.88
C VAL A 710 -4.31 -9.79 -16.46
N LEU A 711 -5.43 -10.50 -16.34
CA LEU A 711 -6.11 -10.77 -15.06
C LEU A 711 -5.23 -11.48 -14.02
N GLY A 712 -4.45 -12.45 -14.43
CA GLY A 712 -3.59 -13.22 -13.53
C GLY A 712 -2.35 -12.45 -13.04
N CYS A 713 -1.95 -11.38 -13.73
CA CYS A 713 -0.69 -10.68 -13.49
C CYS A 713 -0.83 -9.44 -12.61
N LYS A 714 -2.00 -8.80 -12.60
CA LYS A 714 -2.26 -7.66 -11.72
C LYS A 714 -2.10 -8.07 -10.26
N PHE A 715 -1.21 -7.44 -9.54
CA PHE A 715 -0.84 -7.79 -8.16
C PHE A 715 -0.26 -9.21 -7.96
N CYS A 716 0.30 -9.82 -9.02
CA CYS A 716 1.00 -11.09 -8.90
C CYS A 716 2.38 -10.88 -8.28
N LYS A 717 2.70 -11.63 -7.22
CA LYS A 717 3.98 -11.55 -6.51
C LYS A 717 5.09 -12.40 -7.17
N TYR A 718 4.78 -13.12 -8.24
CA TYR A 718 5.66 -14.13 -8.83
C TYR A 718 6.27 -13.73 -10.18
N SER A 719 6.28 -12.44 -10.51
CA SER A 719 6.90 -11.93 -11.75
C SER A 719 8.35 -12.36 -11.90
N ASP A 720 9.10 -12.35 -10.79
CA ASP A 720 10.51 -12.69 -10.73
C ASP A 720 10.81 -14.21 -10.85
N ILE A 721 9.76 -15.01 -10.89
CA ILE A 721 9.85 -16.47 -11.08
C ILE A 721 9.30 -16.85 -12.45
N CYS A 722 8.17 -16.28 -12.87
CA CYS A 722 7.50 -16.72 -14.08
C CYS A 722 8.08 -16.10 -15.36
N PHE A 723 8.59 -14.86 -15.31
CA PHE A 723 9.11 -14.12 -16.46
C PHE A 723 8.19 -14.20 -17.68
N LYS A 724 6.87 -14.05 -17.48
CA LYS A 724 5.83 -14.09 -18.50
C LYS A 724 6.14 -13.18 -19.68
N GLU A 725 5.97 -13.67 -20.89
CA GLU A 725 6.05 -12.93 -22.14
C GLU A 725 4.65 -12.67 -22.73
N PRO A 726 4.49 -11.70 -23.65
CA PRO A 726 3.19 -11.45 -24.30
C PRO A 726 2.60 -12.66 -25.03
N LYS A 727 3.44 -13.54 -25.59
CA LYS A 727 3.03 -14.79 -26.26
C LYS A 727 2.36 -15.82 -25.34
N ASP A 728 2.59 -15.69 -24.03
CA ASP A 728 2.03 -16.61 -23.03
C ASP A 728 0.59 -16.25 -22.66
N GLU A 729 0.13 -15.07 -23.05
CA GLU A 729 -1.20 -14.55 -22.73
C GLU A 729 -2.28 -15.21 -23.59
N ILE A 730 -3.36 -15.62 -22.93
CA ILE A 730 -4.56 -16.11 -23.62
C ILE A 730 -5.55 -14.97 -23.74
N LEU A 731 -5.73 -14.46 -24.95
CA LEU A 731 -6.72 -13.44 -25.21
C LEU A 731 -8.12 -14.03 -25.13
N ILE A 732 -8.99 -13.40 -24.36
CA ILE A 732 -10.38 -13.79 -24.18
C ILE A 732 -11.31 -12.62 -24.51
N LYS A 733 -12.46 -12.93 -25.08
CA LYS A 733 -13.49 -11.94 -25.43
C LYS A 733 -14.75 -12.14 -24.58
N GLU A 734 -15.33 -11.04 -24.17
CA GLU A 734 -16.59 -11.02 -23.45
C GLU A 734 -17.74 -11.42 -24.37
N ASP A 735 -18.50 -12.45 -24.00
CA ASP A 735 -19.79 -12.76 -24.62
C ASP A 735 -20.88 -11.90 -23.96
N LYS A 736 -21.14 -10.73 -24.53
CA LYS A 736 -22.09 -9.74 -24.00
C LYS A 736 -23.54 -10.20 -24.08
N ASP A 737 -23.85 -11.03 -25.05
CA ASP A 737 -25.20 -11.52 -25.34
C ASP A 737 -25.52 -12.82 -24.62
N LEU A 738 -24.56 -13.36 -23.87
CA LEU A 738 -24.65 -14.65 -23.16
C LEU A 738 -25.11 -15.80 -24.09
N SER A 739 -24.62 -15.79 -25.34
CA SER A 739 -25.02 -16.74 -26.38
C SER A 739 -24.76 -18.20 -25.96
N TYR A 740 -23.78 -18.43 -25.11
CA TYR A 740 -23.46 -19.75 -24.57
C TYR A 740 -24.57 -20.36 -23.69
N LEU A 741 -25.49 -19.54 -23.15
CA LEU A 741 -26.66 -20.01 -22.41
C LEU A 741 -27.82 -20.43 -23.33
N ARG A 742 -27.82 -19.99 -24.61
CA ARG A 742 -28.91 -20.15 -25.59
C ARG A 742 -28.58 -21.14 -26.72
N SER A 743 -27.34 -21.54 -26.87
CA SER A 743 -26.84 -22.28 -28.04
C SER A 743 -27.46 -23.66 -28.26
N ASP A 744 -28.23 -24.22 -27.30
CA ASP A 744 -28.91 -25.51 -27.44
C ASP A 744 -30.44 -25.37 -27.50
N ILE A 745 -30.97 -24.12 -27.48
CA ILE A 745 -32.44 -23.88 -27.49
C ILE A 745 -32.99 -23.77 -28.92
N ASP A 746 -32.11 -23.43 -29.89
CA ASP A 746 -32.45 -23.24 -31.31
C ASP A 746 -32.05 -24.44 -32.22
N ALA A 747 -31.69 -25.64 -31.66
CA ALA A 747 -31.27 -26.81 -32.42
C ALA A 747 -32.34 -27.90 -32.49
#